data_f8c7a51ba43f6d5bce47ac7dd7392452
#
_entry.id   f8c7a51ba43f6d5bce47ac7dd7392452
#
_cell.length_a   1.000
_cell.length_b   1.000
_cell.length_c   1.000
_cell.angle_alpha   90.00
_cell.angle_beta   90.00
_cell.angle_gamma   90.00
#
_symmetry.space_group_name_H-M   'P 1'
#
loop_
_entity.id
_entity.type
_entity.pdbx_description
1 polymer ?
#
loop_
_entity_poly.entity_id
_entity_poly.type
_entity_poly.pdbx_seq_one_letter_code
_entity_poly.pdbx_strand_id
1 'polypeptide(L)'
;MTKKQIFALSPIMLAFGLHAQATSQEQTEAEQADNDVEVIRIVESRIQRFSSGATGLGLNSFDTPQSLSIIEDDTIAKYNLFDINSLFKQVVGINVDQSETDRTYFNARGFDITSMHIDGSGIPFGDIFVGDLDTAMYEKVEFIRGSNGLITGLGNPSGTVNYVRKRPSNDKQASVSLTAGRWSNFRAMADVSTPLTDSGSWAARAVVVHQDKDSWLDHYSNNRTVFYGVVDGQISDALTVTFGYSHQDNNSDGVTWGAVPQIYSDGTQVEFDVSTTSAMNWTYWDTLNQTAFAEVNWFINDNLNFTSKVNYINYEDKSELFYTYSNTGLDSETGLGMLGYPGKFTADDKTLIWDNNLQGTFQAWGLEHTFNLGVSLADAETSDMDFGALTGFDVMPALPDWTGTEVARPTWADPYQAGFTDITLNRYYGALQLAVTEDFDVVLGASFVDYENEGESWGASTSTTEDGSSPYLGFTWEVLEDLNIYGSYSDIYQPQYYLNEDLEPLGSAEGRSYEIGMKKRLENNLLVSLAVFRTEQENLYEFIEYGDGDGVDDDDYSDDFNYALYRGVTVDSNGIELEVSGKVSDEWFVQGGFTALTMDDADGNEARTFIPRRTLKLLADYSPSWEEKLKAGVSVRWQSETYFDTGYGRISQDSYALLGGYVQYSVNEQISVSLNLDNMLNEKYLSAVRTEQAF
;
A
#
# COMPACT_ATOMS: atom_id res chain seq x y z
N MET A 1 -56.33 8.39 -3.47
CA MET A 1 -55.59 7.95 -4.67
C MET A 1 -54.27 7.43 -4.16
N THR A 2 -54.08 6.14 -4.21
CA THR A 2 -52.98 5.37 -3.61
C THR A 2 -51.74 5.51 -4.49
N LYS A 3 -50.64 6.07 -3.97
CA LYS A 3 -49.32 5.99 -4.60
C LYS A 3 -48.77 4.59 -4.41
N LYS A 4 -48.59 3.86 -5.50
CA LYS A 4 -47.79 2.62 -5.51
C LYS A 4 -46.33 3.00 -5.28
N GLN A 5 -45.77 2.56 -4.18
CA GLN A 5 -44.33 2.48 -3.99
C GLN A 5 -43.77 1.38 -4.92
N ILE A 6 -43.07 1.79 -5.93
CA ILE A 6 -42.22 0.89 -6.73
C ILE A 6 -40.92 0.76 -5.93
N PHE A 7 -40.71 -0.40 -5.32
CA PHE A 7 -39.41 -0.80 -4.80
C PHE A 7 -38.44 -0.90 -5.99
N ALA A 8 -37.60 0.10 -6.18
CA ALA A 8 -36.43 -0.03 -7.04
C ALA A 8 -35.45 -0.93 -6.28
N LEU A 9 -35.29 -2.15 -6.79
CA LEU A 9 -34.18 -3.02 -6.38
C LEU A 9 -32.88 -2.29 -6.71
N SER A 10 -32.17 -1.85 -5.68
CA SER A 10 -30.81 -1.31 -5.83
C SER A 10 -29.94 -2.38 -6.52
N PRO A 11 -29.15 -1.98 -7.52
CA PRO A 11 -28.33 -2.95 -8.27
C PRO A 11 -27.18 -3.44 -7.39
N ILE A 12 -27.24 -4.71 -7.04
CA ILE A 12 -26.17 -5.45 -6.35
C ILE A 12 -24.97 -5.52 -7.29
N MET A 13 -23.77 -5.25 -6.76
CA MET A 13 -22.52 -5.44 -7.49
C MET A 13 -22.31 -6.94 -7.78
N LEU A 14 -22.41 -7.32 -9.06
CA LEU A 14 -22.14 -8.69 -9.49
C LEU A 14 -20.88 -8.70 -10.35
N ALA A 15 -19.84 -9.41 -9.89
CA ALA A 15 -18.68 -9.76 -10.70
C ALA A 15 -18.70 -11.27 -10.99
N PHE A 16 -18.60 -11.65 -12.27
CA PHE A 16 -18.45 -13.04 -12.70
C PHE A 16 -16.99 -13.27 -13.08
N GLY A 17 -16.33 -14.21 -12.43
CA GLY A 17 -14.98 -14.65 -12.77
C GLY A 17 -14.99 -16.07 -13.34
N LEU A 18 -14.29 -16.30 -14.43
CA LEU A 18 -14.02 -17.60 -15.00
C LEU A 18 -12.52 -17.87 -14.89
N HIS A 19 -12.16 -18.88 -14.11
CA HIS A 19 -10.78 -19.33 -13.96
C HIS A 19 -10.59 -20.66 -14.68
N ALA A 20 -9.61 -20.73 -15.56
CA ALA A 20 -9.19 -21.99 -16.20
C ALA A 20 -7.73 -22.27 -15.79
N GLN A 21 -7.51 -23.36 -15.09
CA GLN A 21 -6.17 -23.87 -14.77
C GLN A 21 -5.90 -25.13 -15.59
N ALA A 22 -4.79 -25.15 -16.31
CA ALA A 22 -4.30 -26.35 -16.98
C ALA A 22 -3.10 -26.89 -16.18
N THR A 23 -3.33 -27.90 -15.36
CA THR A 23 -2.27 -28.71 -14.75
C THR A 23 -2.04 -29.94 -15.61
N SER A 24 -0.87 -30.06 -16.23
CA SER A 24 -0.46 -31.32 -16.87
C SER A 24 0.29 -32.17 -15.83
N GLN A 25 -0.42 -33.08 -15.15
CA GLN A 25 0.23 -34.20 -14.48
C GLN A 25 0.42 -35.32 -15.51
N GLU A 26 1.59 -35.39 -16.13
CA GLU A 26 2.12 -36.66 -16.65
C GLU A 26 2.96 -37.31 -15.54
N GLN A 27 2.34 -38.23 -14.81
CA GLN A 27 3.11 -39.21 -14.04
C GLN A 27 3.73 -40.19 -15.01
N THR A 28 4.98 -39.98 -15.36
CA THR A 28 5.83 -41.01 -15.96
C THR A 28 6.65 -41.63 -14.83
N GLU A 29 6.32 -42.87 -14.51
CA GLU A 29 7.25 -43.72 -13.77
C GLU A 29 8.55 -43.87 -14.60
N ALA A 30 9.55 -43.08 -14.26
CA ALA A 30 10.90 -43.24 -14.79
C ALA A 30 11.77 -43.98 -13.76
N GLU A 31 12.35 -45.07 -14.23
CA GLU A 31 13.33 -45.89 -13.58
C GLU A 31 14.39 -45.06 -12.85
N GLN A 32 14.69 -45.50 -11.61
CA GLN A 32 15.80 -45.05 -10.81
C GLN A 32 17.12 -45.17 -11.58
N ALA A 33 17.66 -44.04 -11.98
CA ALA A 33 19.08 -43.88 -12.27
C ALA A 33 19.67 -43.03 -11.14
N ASP A 34 20.48 -43.68 -10.36
CA ASP A 34 21.30 -43.14 -9.27
C ASP A 34 22.29 -42.11 -9.83
N ASN A 35 21.90 -40.83 -9.68
CA ASN A 35 22.81 -39.69 -9.73
C ASN A 35 22.29 -38.72 -8.66
N ASP A 36 22.99 -38.68 -7.53
CA ASP A 36 22.84 -37.67 -6.48
C ASP A 36 23.16 -36.26 -7.03
N VAL A 37 22.28 -35.71 -7.80
CA VAL A 37 22.13 -34.28 -7.94
C VAL A 37 21.01 -33.90 -6.99
N GLU A 38 21.39 -33.38 -5.84
CA GLU A 38 20.45 -32.74 -4.93
C GLU A 38 19.88 -31.56 -5.65
N VAL A 39 18.79 -31.81 -6.42
CA VAL A 39 17.99 -30.77 -6.99
C VAL A 39 17.48 -29.99 -5.79
N ILE A 40 18.01 -28.80 -5.55
CA ILE A 40 17.36 -27.82 -4.69
C ILE A 40 16.01 -27.57 -5.36
N ARG A 41 15.02 -28.36 -4.99
CA ARG A 41 13.64 -28.06 -5.34
C ARG A 41 13.44 -26.67 -4.76
N ILE A 42 13.20 -25.68 -5.61
CA ILE A 42 12.55 -24.45 -5.21
C ILE A 42 11.24 -24.95 -4.64
N VAL A 43 11.20 -25.02 -3.32
CA VAL A 43 10.19 -25.82 -2.62
C VAL A 43 8.96 -24.94 -2.54
N GLU A 44 8.10 -25.12 -3.49
CA GLU A 44 6.74 -24.59 -3.55
C GLU A 44 5.91 -24.84 -2.25
N SER A 45 6.34 -25.75 -1.40
CA SER A 45 5.64 -26.14 -0.17
C SER A 45 6.11 -25.44 1.10
N ARG A 46 7.02 -24.45 1.01
CA ARG A 46 7.52 -23.66 2.15
C ARG A 46 7.39 -22.16 1.95
N ILE A 47 6.36 -21.68 1.28
CA ILE A 47 5.86 -20.34 1.51
C ILE A 47 5.15 -20.36 2.86
N GLN A 48 5.85 -20.76 3.86
CA GLN A 48 5.44 -20.57 5.24
C GLN A 48 5.74 -19.11 5.52
N ARG A 49 4.73 -18.30 5.74
CA ARG A 49 4.63 -17.06 6.50
C ARG A 49 5.95 -16.50 7.08
N PHE A 50 7.05 -16.62 6.33
CA PHE A 50 8.33 -15.98 6.62
C PHE A 50 8.31 -14.58 6.04
N SER A 51 8.72 -13.58 6.83
CA SER A 51 8.87 -12.22 6.37
C SER A 51 10.35 -11.84 6.30
N SER A 52 10.77 -11.34 5.13
CA SER A 52 12.05 -10.66 4.98
C SER A 52 11.94 -9.16 5.28
N GLY A 53 10.73 -8.62 5.27
CA GLY A 53 10.48 -7.20 5.43
C GLY A 53 10.50 -6.70 6.88
N ALA A 54 10.37 -7.58 7.89
CA ALA A 54 10.29 -7.13 9.29
C ALA A 54 11.67 -6.91 9.92
N THR A 55 12.52 -7.92 9.97
CA THR A 55 13.83 -7.85 10.62
C THR A 55 15.00 -8.22 9.71
N GLY A 56 14.71 -8.64 8.48
CA GLY A 56 15.69 -9.19 7.55
C GLY A 56 16.25 -10.56 7.95
N LEU A 57 15.80 -11.13 9.06
CA LEU A 57 16.28 -12.43 9.58
C LEU A 57 15.49 -13.62 9.02
N GLY A 58 14.46 -13.38 8.21
CA GLY A 58 13.62 -14.44 7.66
C GLY A 58 12.83 -15.20 8.74
N LEU A 59 12.33 -14.50 9.74
CA LEU A 59 11.54 -15.10 10.82
C LEU A 59 10.11 -15.36 10.33
N ASN A 60 9.51 -16.44 10.85
CA ASN A 60 8.09 -16.67 10.62
C ASN A 60 7.23 -15.72 11.46
N SER A 61 5.94 -15.61 11.13
CA SER A 61 5.02 -14.66 11.81
C SER A 61 4.86 -14.93 13.30
N PHE A 62 5.08 -16.17 13.78
CA PHE A 62 4.96 -16.53 15.19
C PHE A 62 6.18 -16.07 16.01
N ASP A 63 7.38 -16.13 15.41
CA ASP A 63 8.64 -15.79 16.08
C ASP A 63 9.07 -14.32 15.86
N THR A 64 8.44 -13.61 14.93
CA THR A 64 8.72 -12.19 14.68
C THR A 64 8.21 -11.32 15.84
N PRO A 65 9.06 -10.53 16.53
CA PRO A 65 8.64 -9.70 17.65
C PRO A 65 7.98 -8.38 17.21
N GLN A 66 7.06 -8.46 16.25
CA GLN A 66 6.27 -7.34 15.71
C GLN A 66 4.92 -7.84 15.20
N SER A 67 3.95 -6.93 15.08
CA SER A 67 2.67 -7.19 14.43
C SER A 67 2.86 -7.29 12.92
N LEU A 68 2.49 -8.43 12.34
CA LEU A 68 2.70 -8.76 10.92
C LEU A 68 1.44 -9.42 10.33
N SER A 69 0.90 -8.84 9.25
CA SER A 69 -0.15 -9.46 8.43
C SER A 69 0.39 -9.85 7.07
N ILE A 70 -0.04 -10.98 6.54
CA ILE A 70 0.34 -11.47 5.20
C ILE A 70 -0.93 -11.79 4.43
N ILE A 71 -1.08 -11.22 3.23
CA ILE A 71 -2.13 -11.55 2.28
C ILE A 71 -1.50 -12.29 1.10
N GLU A 72 -1.88 -13.53 0.91
CA GLU A 72 -1.38 -14.42 -0.14
C GLU A 72 -2.21 -14.28 -1.44
N ASP A 73 -1.64 -14.66 -2.59
CA ASP A 73 -2.27 -14.55 -3.91
C ASP A 73 -3.58 -15.35 -4.03
N ASP A 74 -3.72 -16.47 -3.30
CA ASP A 74 -4.98 -17.21 -3.22
C ASP A 74 -6.12 -16.38 -2.60
N THR A 75 -5.84 -15.63 -1.54
CA THR A 75 -6.80 -14.69 -0.93
C THR A 75 -7.10 -13.51 -1.88
N ILE A 76 -6.07 -12.97 -2.52
CA ILE A 76 -6.19 -11.92 -3.54
C ILE A 76 -7.15 -12.37 -4.67
N ALA A 77 -6.94 -13.57 -5.20
CA ALA A 77 -7.75 -14.12 -6.28
C ALA A 77 -9.20 -14.40 -5.85
N LYS A 78 -9.43 -15.00 -4.68
CA LYS A 78 -10.76 -15.34 -4.18
C LYS A 78 -11.66 -14.12 -3.96
N TYR A 79 -11.09 -13.06 -3.39
CA TYR A 79 -11.83 -11.84 -3.03
C TYR A 79 -11.73 -10.74 -4.10
N ASN A 80 -11.11 -11.02 -5.26
CA ASN A 80 -10.89 -10.05 -6.35
C ASN A 80 -10.17 -8.77 -5.86
N LEU A 81 -9.14 -8.92 -5.01
CA LEU A 81 -8.33 -7.82 -4.50
C LEU A 81 -7.27 -7.43 -5.55
N PHE A 82 -7.72 -7.01 -6.73
CA PHE A 82 -6.88 -6.86 -7.93
C PHE A 82 -6.02 -5.61 -7.95
N ASP A 83 -6.19 -4.73 -7.00
CA ASP A 83 -5.43 -3.51 -6.83
C ASP A 83 -5.06 -3.31 -5.35
N ILE A 84 -4.03 -2.47 -5.09
CA ILE A 84 -3.56 -2.23 -3.73
C ILE A 84 -4.62 -1.57 -2.85
N ASN A 85 -5.46 -0.71 -3.40
CA ASN A 85 -6.52 -0.05 -2.65
C ASN A 85 -7.53 -1.08 -2.13
N SER A 86 -7.98 -2.01 -2.97
CA SER A 86 -8.90 -3.08 -2.57
C SER A 86 -8.24 -4.05 -1.57
N LEU A 87 -6.96 -4.35 -1.76
CA LEU A 87 -6.20 -5.23 -0.87
C LEU A 87 -6.02 -4.60 0.52
N PHE A 88 -5.59 -3.35 0.61
CA PHE A 88 -5.33 -2.66 1.88
C PHE A 88 -6.61 -2.43 2.68
N LYS A 89 -7.75 -2.25 2.00
CA LYS A 89 -9.07 -2.21 2.66
C LYS A 89 -9.38 -3.48 3.47
N GLN A 90 -8.71 -4.62 3.21
CA GLN A 90 -8.91 -5.89 3.93
C GLN A 90 -7.86 -6.15 5.03
N VAL A 91 -6.76 -5.39 5.09
CA VAL A 91 -5.67 -5.61 6.05
C VAL A 91 -5.97 -5.01 7.41
N VAL A 92 -5.78 -5.79 8.46
CA VAL A 92 -5.98 -5.35 9.87
C VAL A 92 -5.08 -4.18 10.19
N GLY A 93 -5.61 -3.15 10.84
CA GLY A 93 -4.86 -1.98 11.29
C GLY A 93 -4.46 -1.00 10.18
N ILE A 94 -4.77 -1.28 8.91
CA ILE A 94 -4.58 -0.35 7.81
C ILE A 94 -5.88 0.39 7.53
N ASN A 95 -5.84 1.69 7.37
CA ASN A 95 -6.95 2.47 6.84
C ASN A 95 -6.57 3.01 5.45
N VAL A 96 -7.55 3.06 4.56
CA VAL A 96 -7.39 3.56 3.18
C VAL A 96 -8.21 4.83 3.05
N ASP A 97 -7.52 5.93 2.90
CA ASP A 97 -8.05 7.27 2.82
C ASP A 97 -7.94 7.74 1.36
N GLN A 98 -8.97 7.43 0.59
CA GLN A 98 -9.05 7.80 -0.82
C GLN A 98 -9.64 9.21 -0.90
N SER A 99 -8.77 10.21 -1.09
CA SER A 99 -9.14 11.62 -1.10
C SER A 99 -9.65 12.10 -2.46
N GLU A 100 -9.34 11.36 -3.53
CA GLU A 100 -9.76 11.64 -4.90
C GLU A 100 -9.67 10.38 -5.77
N THR A 101 -9.91 10.47 -7.07
CA THR A 101 -9.98 9.30 -7.95
C THR A 101 -8.68 8.50 -8.00
N ASP A 102 -7.52 9.15 -8.09
CA ASP A 102 -6.24 8.53 -8.44
C ASP A 102 -5.14 8.70 -7.38
N ARG A 103 -5.35 9.47 -6.29
CA ARG A 103 -4.45 9.53 -5.13
C ARG A 103 -5.09 8.94 -3.90
N THR A 104 -4.34 8.08 -3.25
CA THR A 104 -4.79 7.38 -2.04
C THR A 104 -3.71 7.45 -0.98
N TYR A 105 -4.10 7.76 0.24
CA TYR A 105 -3.26 7.69 1.42
C TYR A 105 -3.58 6.41 2.18
N PHE A 106 -2.55 5.75 2.66
CA PHE A 106 -2.68 4.58 3.51
C PHE A 106 -2.14 4.91 4.89
N ASN A 107 -2.85 4.58 5.93
CA ASN A 107 -2.35 4.82 7.27
C ASN A 107 -2.47 3.59 8.17
N ALA A 108 -1.52 3.47 9.10
CA ALA A 108 -1.48 2.46 10.13
C ALA A 108 -1.13 3.10 11.46
N ARG A 109 -1.75 2.63 12.54
CA ARG A 109 -1.54 3.19 13.89
C ARG A 109 -1.70 4.72 13.96
N GLY A 110 -2.43 5.30 12.99
CA GLY A 110 -2.72 6.71 12.94
C GLY A 110 -1.76 7.58 12.12
N PHE A 111 -0.70 7.02 11.53
CA PHE A 111 0.26 7.73 10.69
C PHE A 111 0.23 7.21 9.25
N ASP A 112 0.51 8.08 8.29
CA ASP A 112 0.51 7.71 6.88
C ASP A 112 1.67 6.77 6.55
N ILE A 113 1.43 5.72 5.78
CA ILE A 113 2.47 4.75 5.39
C ILE A 113 3.28 5.36 4.26
N THR A 114 4.57 5.58 4.51
CA THR A 114 5.53 6.13 3.55
C THR A 114 6.63 5.12 3.19
N SER A 115 6.65 3.96 3.83
CA SER A 115 7.65 2.92 3.60
C SER A 115 7.09 1.76 2.80
N MET A 116 7.61 1.58 1.58
CA MET A 116 7.26 0.47 0.71
C MET A 116 8.51 -0.28 0.27
N HIS A 117 8.41 -1.60 0.21
CA HIS A 117 9.50 -2.50 -0.17
C HIS A 117 9.07 -3.39 -1.32
N ILE A 118 10.03 -3.78 -2.12
CA ILE A 118 9.88 -4.85 -3.12
C ILE A 118 10.91 -5.94 -2.79
N ASP A 119 10.43 -7.15 -2.51
CA ASP A 119 11.27 -8.31 -2.12
C ASP A 119 12.22 -7.99 -0.95
N GLY A 120 11.79 -7.16 0.00
CA GLY A 120 12.55 -6.74 1.17
C GLY A 120 13.55 -5.60 0.93
N SER A 121 13.67 -5.08 -0.28
CA SER A 121 14.46 -3.89 -0.58
C SER A 121 13.58 -2.64 -0.50
N GLY A 122 13.93 -1.68 0.36
CA GLY A 122 13.16 -0.45 0.53
C GLY A 122 13.23 0.43 -0.71
N ILE A 123 12.08 0.96 -1.09
CA ILE A 123 11.99 2.04 -2.06
C ILE A 123 12.09 3.32 -1.24
N PRO A 124 13.16 4.10 -1.37
CA PRO A 124 13.43 5.19 -0.43
C PRO A 124 12.50 6.41 -0.56
N PHE A 125 11.63 6.45 -1.57
CA PHE A 125 10.97 7.70 -1.93
C PHE A 125 9.53 7.46 -2.38
N GLY A 126 8.57 8.14 -1.77
CA GLY A 126 7.18 8.17 -2.19
C GLY A 126 6.20 8.28 -1.04
N ASP A 127 5.72 9.50 -0.79
CA ASP A 127 4.66 9.76 0.18
C ASP A 127 3.29 9.44 -0.37
N ILE A 128 3.13 9.52 -1.69
CA ILE A 128 1.84 9.49 -2.35
C ILE A 128 1.88 8.48 -3.49
N PHE A 129 0.96 7.53 -3.47
CA PHE A 129 0.70 6.69 -4.62
C PHE A 129 -0.29 7.39 -5.55
N VAL A 130 0.19 7.73 -6.73
CA VAL A 130 -0.65 8.16 -7.84
C VAL A 130 -0.88 6.97 -8.77
N GLY A 131 -2.14 6.76 -9.11
CA GLY A 131 -2.56 5.55 -9.81
C GLY A 131 -2.57 4.34 -8.88
N ASP A 132 -3.24 3.30 -9.30
CA ASP A 132 -3.45 2.10 -8.49
C ASP A 132 -2.56 0.97 -9.01
N LEU A 133 -1.77 0.32 -8.14
CA LEU A 133 -0.92 -0.80 -8.54
C LEU A 133 -1.74 -2.10 -8.60
N ASP A 134 -1.51 -2.87 -9.65
CA ASP A 134 -2.12 -4.18 -9.83
C ASP A 134 -1.42 -5.25 -8.98
N THR A 135 -2.20 -6.11 -8.34
CA THR A 135 -1.67 -7.15 -7.44
C THR A 135 -1.22 -8.42 -8.18
N ALA A 136 -1.50 -8.56 -9.47
CA ALA A 136 -1.29 -9.80 -10.23
C ALA A 136 0.16 -10.29 -10.28
N MET A 137 1.13 -9.38 -10.14
CA MET A 137 2.56 -9.72 -10.18
C MET A 137 3.13 -10.18 -8.83
N TYR A 138 2.34 -10.09 -7.74
CA TYR A 138 2.80 -10.42 -6.38
C TYR A 138 2.29 -11.78 -5.92
N GLU A 139 3.14 -12.53 -5.25
CA GLU A 139 2.86 -13.80 -4.59
C GLU A 139 2.15 -13.57 -3.25
N LYS A 140 2.59 -12.53 -2.55
CA LYS A 140 2.02 -12.07 -1.29
C LYS A 140 2.37 -10.61 -1.06
N VAL A 141 1.60 -9.97 -0.19
CA VAL A 141 1.91 -8.64 0.34
C VAL A 141 1.97 -8.75 1.87
N GLU A 142 3.04 -8.24 2.45
CA GLU A 142 3.32 -8.26 3.88
C GLU A 142 3.13 -6.86 4.45
N PHE A 143 2.51 -6.77 5.62
CA PHE A 143 2.26 -5.52 6.34
C PHE A 143 2.87 -5.61 7.73
N ILE A 144 3.95 -4.88 7.94
CA ILE A 144 4.66 -4.75 9.21
C ILE A 144 4.20 -3.46 9.86
N ARG A 145 3.57 -3.52 11.04
CA ARG A 145 3.05 -2.34 11.74
C ARG A 145 4.05 -1.80 12.74
N GLY A 146 4.07 -0.47 12.91
CA GLY A 146 5.03 0.26 13.72
C GLY A 146 6.32 0.59 13.00
N SER A 147 7.23 1.27 13.66
CA SER A 147 8.53 1.65 13.10
C SER A 147 9.30 0.42 12.61
N ASN A 148 9.85 0.49 11.41
CA ASN A 148 10.68 -0.55 10.82
C ASN A 148 12.04 -0.01 10.36
N GLY A 149 12.58 1.00 11.06
CA GLY A 149 13.81 1.69 10.70
C GLY A 149 15.02 0.77 10.53
N LEU A 150 15.02 -0.39 11.17
CA LEU A 150 16.05 -1.42 10.97
C LEU A 150 16.20 -1.81 9.50
N ILE A 151 15.11 -2.01 8.78
CA ILE A 151 15.14 -2.47 7.38
C ILE A 151 14.89 -1.34 6.40
N THR A 152 14.05 -0.34 6.73
CA THR A 152 13.78 0.79 5.85
C THR A 152 14.89 1.84 5.90
N GLY A 153 15.48 2.04 7.07
CA GLY A 153 16.38 3.16 7.37
C GLY A 153 15.64 4.46 7.57
N LEU A 154 14.82 4.85 6.60
CA LEU A 154 13.96 6.03 6.61
C LEU A 154 12.48 5.66 6.63
N GLY A 155 11.64 6.56 7.12
CA GLY A 155 10.20 6.44 7.18
C GLY A 155 9.63 6.97 8.48
N ASN A 156 8.41 6.57 8.79
CA ASN A 156 7.69 7.00 9.98
C ASN A 156 7.17 5.79 10.79
N PRO A 157 6.57 6.02 11.95
CA PRO A 157 6.21 4.93 12.84
C PRO A 157 4.86 4.25 12.52
N SER A 158 4.32 4.43 11.31
CA SER A 158 3.08 3.79 10.86
C SER A 158 3.23 2.31 10.61
N GLY A 159 4.08 1.98 9.66
CA GLY A 159 4.34 0.64 9.18
C GLY A 159 5.04 0.59 7.84
N THR A 160 5.32 -0.63 7.39
CA THR A 160 5.97 -0.93 6.12
C THR A 160 5.16 -1.94 5.34
N VAL A 161 5.00 -1.70 4.04
CA VAL A 161 4.43 -2.66 3.10
C VAL A 161 5.54 -3.32 2.30
N ASN A 162 5.57 -4.65 2.23
CA ASN A 162 6.53 -5.38 1.42
C ASN A 162 5.81 -6.21 0.35
N TYR A 163 6.01 -5.86 -0.90
CA TYR A 163 5.49 -6.57 -2.06
C TYR A 163 6.46 -7.69 -2.46
N VAL A 164 6.02 -8.94 -2.36
CA VAL A 164 6.83 -10.09 -2.74
C VAL A 164 6.40 -10.56 -4.13
N ARG A 165 7.31 -10.45 -5.10
CA ARG A 165 7.04 -10.79 -6.51
C ARG A 165 6.93 -12.30 -6.73
N LYS A 166 6.05 -12.69 -7.64
CA LYS A 166 5.90 -14.06 -8.10
C LYS A 166 7.21 -14.58 -8.70
N ARG A 167 7.57 -15.81 -8.38
CA ARG A 167 8.74 -16.50 -8.94
C ARG A 167 8.32 -17.63 -9.87
N PRO A 168 9.19 -18.06 -10.79
CA PRO A 168 8.92 -19.23 -11.63
C PRO A 168 8.82 -20.51 -10.79
N SER A 169 7.99 -21.45 -11.26
CA SER A 169 7.92 -22.82 -10.76
C SER A 169 8.65 -23.77 -11.71
N ASN A 170 9.22 -24.84 -11.17
CA ASN A 170 9.81 -25.93 -11.97
C ASN A 170 8.73 -26.82 -12.62
N ASP A 171 7.48 -26.69 -12.19
CA ASP A 171 6.33 -27.35 -12.81
C ASP A 171 5.68 -26.42 -13.84
N LYS A 172 5.20 -27.03 -14.93
CA LYS A 172 4.42 -26.27 -15.93
C LYS A 172 3.07 -25.88 -15.36
N GLN A 173 2.84 -24.61 -15.22
CA GLN A 173 1.60 -24.03 -14.72
C GLN A 173 1.10 -22.97 -15.71
N ALA A 174 -0.20 -22.96 -15.95
CA ALA A 174 -0.83 -21.92 -16.74
C ALA A 174 -2.24 -21.67 -16.22
N SER A 175 -2.60 -20.42 -16.04
CA SER A 175 -3.96 -20.02 -15.72
C SER A 175 -4.40 -18.86 -16.60
N VAL A 176 -5.69 -18.83 -16.92
CA VAL A 176 -6.36 -17.72 -17.57
C VAL A 176 -7.59 -17.36 -16.75
N SER A 177 -7.74 -16.10 -16.44
CA SER A 177 -8.88 -15.57 -15.70
C SER A 177 -9.57 -14.50 -16.52
N LEU A 178 -10.90 -14.59 -16.61
CA LEU A 178 -11.75 -13.57 -17.22
C LEU A 178 -12.77 -13.14 -16.22
N THR A 179 -12.83 -11.84 -15.93
CA THR A 179 -13.77 -11.24 -14.99
C THR A 179 -14.61 -10.20 -15.72
N ALA A 180 -15.92 -10.22 -15.49
CA ALA A 180 -16.83 -9.19 -15.96
C ALA A 180 -17.69 -8.74 -14.80
N GLY A 181 -17.92 -7.45 -14.66
CA GLY A 181 -18.58 -6.87 -13.50
C GLY A 181 -19.43 -5.65 -13.82
N ARG A 182 -19.95 -5.06 -12.76
CA ARG A 182 -20.69 -3.79 -12.84
C ARG A 182 -19.76 -2.66 -13.31
N TRP A 183 -20.35 -1.59 -13.83
CA TRP A 183 -19.65 -0.43 -14.42
C TRP A 183 -18.70 -0.86 -15.53
N SER A 184 -19.24 -1.61 -16.50
CA SER A 184 -18.52 -2.08 -17.69
C SER A 184 -17.20 -2.80 -17.39
N ASN A 185 -16.95 -3.18 -16.13
CA ASN A 185 -15.67 -3.77 -15.74
C ASN A 185 -15.43 -5.08 -16.49
N PHE A 186 -14.34 -5.13 -17.23
CA PHE A 186 -13.81 -6.31 -17.88
C PHE A 186 -12.33 -6.45 -17.55
N ARG A 187 -11.92 -7.62 -17.06
CA ARG A 187 -10.52 -7.95 -16.79
C ARG A 187 -10.16 -9.30 -17.36
N ALA A 188 -9.07 -9.36 -18.09
CA ALA A 188 -8.45 -10.59 -18.58
C ALA A 188 -7.03 -10.71 -18.01
N MET A 189 -6.69 -11.89 -17.49
CA MET A 189 -5.36 -12.19 -16.96
C MET A 189 -4.88 -13.54 -17.48
N ALA A 190 -3.60 -13.63 -17.81
CA ALA A 190 -2.90 -14.89 -18.07
C ALA A 190 -1.63 -14.94 -17.21
N ASP A 191 -1.41 -16.07 -16.53
CA ASP A 191 -0.22 -16.34 -15.71
C ASP A 191 0.35 -17.69 -16.12
N VAL A 192 1.58 -17.72 -16.62
CA VAL A 192 2.25 -18.91 -17.14
C VAL A 192 3.62 -19.05 -16.52
N SER A 193 3.90 -20.21 -15.93
CA SER A 193 5.21 -20.59 -15.43
C SER A 193 5.66 -21.90 -16.05
N THR A 194 6.94 -21.99 -16.44
CA THR A 194 7.46 -23.17 -17.12
C THR A 194 8.97 -23.32 -16.92
N PRO A 195 9.49 -24.55 -16.71
CA PRO A 195 10.91 -24.79 -16.85
C PRO A 195 11.36 -24.53 -18.30
N LEU A 196 12.53 -23.91 -18.44
CA LEU A 196 13.16 -23.63 -19.74
C LEU A 196 14.15 -24.72 -20.17
N THR A 197 14.62 -25.54 -19.20
CA THR A 197 15.55 -26.64 -19.41
C THR A 197 14.95 -27.96 -18.92
N ASP A 198 15.36 -29.06 -19.48
CA ASP A 198 14.91 -30.41 -19.05
C ASP A 198 15.33 -30.74 -17.60
N SER A 199 16.43 -30.16 -17.12
CA SER A 199 16.88 -30.29 -15.73
C SER A 199 16.08 -29.46 -14.73
N GLY A 200 15.24 -28.52 -15.18
CA GLY A 200 14.59 -27.53 -14.32
C GLY A 200 15.52 -26.46 -13.76
N SER A 201 16.80 -26.42 -14.19
CA SER A 201 17.78 -25.44 -13.70
C SER A 201 17.49 -23.99 -14.13
N TRP A 202 16.68 -23.82 -15.16
CA TRP A 202 16.15 -22.52 -15.60
C TRP A 202 14.64 -22.62 -15.73
N ALA A 203 13.95 -21.63 -15.17
CA ALA A 203 12.50 -21.51 -15.27
C ALA A 203 12.10 -20.05 -15.53
N ALA A 204 10.96 -19.86 -16.17
CA ALA A 204 10.40 -18.54 -16.44
C ALA A 204 8.94 -18.45 -16.04
N ARG A 205 8.50 -17.27 -15.64
CA ARG A 205 7.09 -16.93 -15.40
C ARG A 205 6.75 -15.64 -16.12
N ALA A 206 5.55 -15.57 -16.69
CA ALA A 206 5.02 -14.35 -17.30
C ALA A 206 3.57 -14.15 -16.87
N VAL A 207 3.23 -12.93 -16.47
CA VAL A 207 1.87 -12.51 -16.13
C VAL A 207 1.49 -11.35 -17.04
N VAL A 208 0.30 -11.41 -17.64
CA VAL A 208 -0.25 -10.34 -18.46
C VAL A 208 -1.66 -10.05 -17.97
N VAL A 209 -1.97 -8.78 -17.81
CA VAL A 209 -3.31 -8.30 -17.42
C VAL A 209 -3.75 -7.19 -18.36
N HIS A 210 -5.03 -7.20 -18.68
CA HIS A 210 -5.71 -6.05 -19.26
C HIS A 210 -7.05 -5.88 -18.56
N GLN A 211 -7.32 -4.66 -18.12
CA GLN A 211 -8.56 -4.28 -17.44
C GLN A 211 -9.09 -2.99 -18.04
N ASP A 212 -10.41 -2.93 -18.21
CA ASP A 212 -11.16 -1.74 -18.61
C ASP A 212 -12.38 -1.65 -17.71
N LYS A 213 -12.59 -0.49 -17.06
CA LYS A 213 -13.69 -0.28 -16.11
C LYS A 213 -14.15 1.16 -16.08
N ASP A 214 -15.46 1.35 -15.96
CA ASP A 214 -16.07 2.60 -15.51
C ASP A 214 -16.16 2.64 -13.97
N SER A 215 -16.78 3.68 -13.40
CA SER A 215 -16.94 3.88 -11.96
C SER A 215 -18.41 4.14 -11.59
N TRP A 216 -18.65 4.22 -10.28
CA TRP A 216 -19.89 4.82 -9.75
C TRP A 216 -19.90 6.35 -9.88
N LEU A 217 -18.73 6.98 -9.99
CA LEU A 217 -18.59 8.41 -10.27
C LEU A 217 -18.91 8.68 -11.73
N ASP A 218 -19.65 9.74 -12.00
CA ASP A 218 -19.92 10.19 -13.35
C ASP A 218 -18.60 10.57 -14.04
N HIS A 219 -18.46 10.24 -15.33
CA HIS A 219 -17.31 10.51 -16.20
C HIS A 219 -16.04 9.72 -15.93
N TYR A 220 -15.85 9.12 -14.74
CA TYR A 220 -14.60 8.42 -14.43
C TYR A 220 -14.54 7.02 -15.07
N SER A 221 -13.46 6.77 -15.78
CA SER A 221 -13.10 5.43 -16.31
C SER A 221 -11.60 5.19 -16.17
N ASN A 222 -11.21 3.92 -16.12
CA ASN A 222 -9.81 3.51 -15.99
C ASN A 222 -9.51 2.31 -16.89
N ASN A 223 -8.42 2.42 -17.65
CA ASN A 223 -7.85 1.34 -18.46
C ASN A 223 -6.45 1.00 -17.94
N ARG A 224 -6.20 -0.29 -17.69
CA ARG A 224 -4.93 -0.76 -17.12
C ARG A 224 -4.38 -1.93 -17.91
N THR A 225 -3.11 -1.88 -18.26
CA THR A 225 -2.37 -2.98 -18.85
C THR A 225 -1.13 -3.28 -18.03
N VAL A 226 -0.93 -4.56 -17.67
CA VAL A 226 0.22 -5.02 -16.89
C VAL A 226 0.93 -6.14 -17.63
N PHE A 227 2.24 -6.06 -17.66
CA PHE A 227 3.14 -7.15 -18.03
C PHE A 227 4.17 -7.36 -16.92
N TYR A 228 4.35 -8.61 -16.53
CA TYR A 228 5.42 -9.04 -15.62
C TYR A 228 6.11 -10.26 -16.23
N GLY A 229 7.43 -10.26 -16.25
CA GLY A 229 8.23 -11.39 -16.70
C GLY A 229 9.43 -11.61 -15.79
N VAL A 230 9.70 -12.85 -15.42
CA VAL A 230 10.83 -13.21 -14.56
C VAL A 230 11.43 -14.55 -15.00
N VAL A 231 12.75 -14.63 -14.91
CA VAL A 231 13.53 -15.83 -15.20
C VAL A 231 14.47 -16.11 -14.03
N ASP A 232 14.40 -17.31 -13.48
CA ASP A 232 15.32 -17.83 -12.48
C ASP A 232 16.26 -18.84 -13.12
N GLY A 233 17.55 -18.77 -12.77
CA GLY A 233 18.58 -19.69 -13.26
C GLY A 233 19.47 -20.19 -12.15
N GLN A 234 19.58 -21.51 -12.01
CA GLN A 234 20.56 -22.16 -11.14
C GLN A 234 21.86 -22.33 -11.93
N ILE A 235 22.87 -21.52 -11.63
CA ILE A 235 24.19 -21.55 -12.29
C ILE A 235 25.03 -22.69 -11.73
N SER A 236 24.89 -22.97 -10.42
CA SER A 236 25.49 -24.10 -9.71
C SER A 236 24.62 -24.43 -8.50
N ASP A 237 24.94 -25.50 -7.76
CA ASP A 237 24.25 -25.89 -6.54
C ASP A 237 24.24 -24.74 -5.48
N ALA A 238 25.23 -23.86 -5.53
CA ALA A 238 25.41 -22.78 -4.58
C ALA A 238 25.03 -21.39 -5.14
N LEU A 239 24.71 -21.25 -6.44
CA LEU A 239 24.51 -19.94 -7.06
C LEU A 239 23.27 -19.92 -7.94
N THR A 240 22.33 -19.04 -7.59
CA THR A 240 21.15 -18.73 -8.40
C THR A 240 21.19 -17.27 -8.87
N VAL A 241 20.61 -17.02 -10.03
CA VAL A 241 20.43 -15.66 -10.59
C VAL A 241 18.98 -15.48 -11.02
N THR A 242 18.47 -14.29 -10.82
CA THR A 242 17.11 -13.90 -11.24
C THR A 242 17.19 -12.65 -12.07
N PHE A 243 16.39 -12.57 -13.12
CA PHE A 243 16.18 -11.36 -13.92
C PHE A 243 14.69 -11.18 -14.13
N GLY A 244 14.21 -9.97 -13.99
CA GLY A 244 12.81 -9.69 -14.22
C GLY A 244 12.54 -8.26 -14.67
N TYR A 245 11.33 -8.09 -15.19
CA TYR A 245 10.82 -6.81 -15.68
C TYR A 245 9.32 -6.74 -15.44
N SER A 246 8.85 -5.60 -14.98
CA SER A 246 7.44 -5.25 -14.91
C SER A 246 7.15 -3.97 -15.68
N HIS A 247 5.94 -3.88 -16.21
CA HIS A 247 5.42 -2.72 -16.91
C HIS A 247 3.93 -2.61 -16.57
N GLN A 248 3.51 -1.49 -16.02
CA GLN A 248 2.11 -1.17 -15.80
C GLN A 248 1.82 0.19 -16.40
N ASP A 249 0.87 0.22 -17.31
CA ASP A 249 0.31 1.42 -17.94
C ASP A 249 -1.11 1.56 -17.41
N ASN A 250 -1.42 2.72 -16.80
CA ASN A 250 -2.68 2.99 -16.16
C ASN A 250 -3.18 4.35 -16.63
N ASN A 251 -4.31 4.36 -17.34
CA ASN A 251 -4.88 5.55 -17.95
C ASN A 251 -6.26 5.80 -17.35
N SER A 252 -6.44 6.95 -16.73
CA SER A 252 -7.70 7.37 -16.09
C SER A 252 -8.26 8.61 -16.77
N ASP A 253 -9.52 8.56 -17.19
CA ASP A 253 -10.27 9.68 -17.75
C ASP A 253 -11.34 10.15 -16.77
N GLY A 254 -11.71 11.43 -16.85
CA GLY A 254 -12.73 12.02 -15.98
C GLY A 254 -12.31 12.06 -14.51
N VAL A 255 -11.04 12.29 -14.27
CA VAL A 255 -10.43 12.32 -12.93
C VAL A 255 -10.76 13.60 -12.18
N THR A 256 -10.78 13.48 -10.85
CA THR A 256 -10.85 14.65 -9.96
C THR A 256 -9.44 15.00 -9.46
N TRP A 257 -9.21 16.28 -9.23
CA TRP A 257 -8.08 16.80 -8.48
C TRP A 257 -8.60 17.39 -7.17
N GLY A 258 -8.37 16.71 -6.05
CA GLY A 258 -9.12 16.93 -4.83
C GLY A 258 -10.51 16.31 -4.88
N ALA A 259 -11.23 16.43 -3.78
CA ALA A 259 -12.59 15.97 -3.63
C ALA A 259 -13.59 17.15 -3.77
N VAL A 260 -14.88 16.89 -3.58
CA VAL A 260 -15.90 17.93 -3.63
C VAL A 260 -16.05 18.62 -2.28
N PRO A 261 -16.25 19.97 -2.25
CA PRO A 261 -16.52 20.69 -1.00
C PRO A 261 -17.77 20.15 -0.29
N GLN A 262 -17.65 19.83 1.00
CA GLN A 262 -18.69 19.15 1.78
C GLN A 262 -19.33 20.03 2.83
N ILE A 263 -19.07 21.34 2.83
CA ILE A 263 -19.58 22.26 3.85
C ILE A 263 -20.31 23.45 3.22
N TYR A 264 -21.46 23.80 3.78
CA TYR A 264 -22.13 25.07 3.47
C TYR A 264 -21.55 26.21 4.33
N SER A 265 -21.70 27.41 3.86
CA SER A 265 -21.27 28.63 4.57
C SER A 265 -22.00 28.85 5.92
N ASP A 266 -23.12 28.19 6.15
CA ASP A 266 -23.84 28.18 7.43
C ASP A 266 -23.36 27.13 8.41
N GLY A 267 -22.32 26.34 8.04
CA GLY A 267 -21.71 25.32 8.87
C GLY A 267 -22.38 23.95 8.78
N THR A 268 -23.39 23.77 7.94
CA THR A 268 -24.02 22.47 7.73
C THR A 268 -23.28 21.64 6.67
N GLN A 269 -23.25 20.32 6.85
CA GLN A 269 -22.61 19.40 5.90
C GLN A 269 -23.48 19.22 4.67
N VAL A 270 -22.85 19.18 3.49
CA VAL A 270 -23.50 18.91 2.21
C VAL A 270 -23.76 17.41 2.04
N GLU A 271 -24.90 17.06 1.43
CA GLU A 271 -25.16 15.69 1.00
C GLU A 271 -25.29 15.65 -0.53
N PHE A 272 -24.36 14.96 -1.19
CA PHE A 272 -24.39 14.72 -2.63
C PHE A 272 -24.84 13.29 -2.97
N ASP A 273 -25.27 13.09 -4.20
CA ASP A 273 -25.41 11.74 -4.73
C ASP A 273 -24.02 11.10 -4.90
N VAL A 274 -23.93 9.78 -4.75
CA VAL A 274 -22.66 9.04 -4.83
C VAL A 274 -21.96 9.14 -6.18
N SER A 275 -22.67 9.48 -7.24
CA SER A 275 -22.09 9.69 -8.56
C SER A 275 -21.59 11.11 -8.83
N THR A 276 -21.83 12.04 -7.89
CA THR A 276 -21.44 13.45 -8.04
C THR A 276 -19.93 13.58 -8.11
N THR A 277 -19.45 14.31 -9.11
CA THR A 277 -18.02 14.53 -9.36
C THR A 277 -17.76 15.97 -9.79
N SER A 278 -16.55 16.47 -9.49
CA SER A 278 -16.04 17.74 -10.01
C SER A 278 -15.24 17.59 -11.30
N ALA A 279 -15.16 16.37 -11.84
CA ALA A 279 -14.39 16.09 -13.05
C ALA A 279 -14.97 16.79 -14.30
N MET A 280 -14.10 17.25 -15.18
CA MET A 280 -14.43 17.69 -16.54
C MET A 280 -14.19 16.57 -17.53
N ASN A 281 -14.93 16.56 -18.65
CA ASN A 281 -14.76 15.52 -19.70
C ASN A 281 -13.37 15.51 -20.38
N TRP A 282 -12.54 16.49 -20.11
CA TRP A 282 -11.18 16.60 -20.64
C TRP A 282 -10.11 16.23 -19.63
N THR A 283 -10.46 15.98 -18.36
CA THR A 283 -9.48 15.63 -17.33
C THR A 283 -9.02 14.18 -17.51
N TYR A 284 -7.73 13.96 -17.28
CA TYR A 284 -7.11 12.65 -17.31
C TYR A 284 -5.89 12.58 -16.38
N TRP A 285 -5.53 11.37 -15.97
CA TRP A 285 -4.32 11.09 -15.22
C TRP A 285 -3.74 9.75 -15.66
N ASP A 286 -2.66 9.81 -16.44
CA ASP A 286 -2.00 8.64 -17.01
C ASP A 286 -0.70 8.39 -16.24
N THR A 287 -0.50 7.16 -15.78
CA THR A 287 0.72 6.76 -15.07
C THR A 287 1.35 5.54 -15.72
N LEU A 288 2.67 5.56 -15.84
CA LEU A 288 3.49 4.46 -16.31
C LEU A 288 4.47 4.05 -15.22
N ASN A 289 4.41 2.79 -14.77
CA ASN A 289 5.35 2.23 -13.80
C ASN A 289 6.11 1.06 -14.45
N GLN A 290 7.44 1.16 -14.46
CA GLN A 290 8.32 0.14 -15.02
C GLN A 290 9.39 -0.22 -14.01
N THR A 291 9.64 -1.50 -13.81
CA THR A 291 10.73 -1.96 -12.95
C THR A 291 11.55 -3.03 -13.66
N ALA A 292 12.85 -2.84 -13.76
CA ALA A 292 13.78 -3.87 -14.17
C ALA A 292 14.62 -4.30 -12.95
N PHE A 293 14.84 -5.60 -12.75
CA PHE A 293 15.60 -6.07 -11.62
C PHE A 293 16.48 -7.27 -11.94
N ALA A 294 17.55 -7.38 -11.18
CA ALA A 294 18.44 -8.54 -11.17
C ALA A 294 18.78 -8.92 -9.74
N GLU A 295 18.86 -10.22 -9.47
CA GLU A 295 19.23 -10.76 -8.16
C GLU A 295 20.23 -11.88 -8.33
N VAL A 296 21.22 -11.90 -7.45
CA VAL A 296 22.19 -12.99 -7.27
C VAL A 296 22.04 -13.52 -5.86
N ASN A 297 21.82 -14.82 -5.73
CA ASN A 297 21.73 -15.49 -4.45
C ASN A 297 22.83 -16.54 -4.37
N TRP A 298 23.78 -16.38 -3.45
CA TRP A 298 24.96 -17.23 -3.31
C TRP A 298 25.03 -17.87 -1.93
N PHE A 299 24.73 -19.16 -1.89
CA PHE A 299 24.95 -20.03 -0.73
C PHE A 299 26.42 -20.32 -0.60
N ILE A 300 27.18 -19.51 0.16
CA ILE A 300 28.61 -19.64 0.37
C ILE A 300 28.91 -20.97 1.05
N ASN A 301 28.07 -21.36 2.00
CA ASN A 301 28.01 -22.68 2.65
C ASN A 301 26.63 -22.86 3.30
N ASP A 302 26.40 -23.98 4.02
CA ASP A 302 25.13 -24.33 4.66
C ASP A 302 24.63 -23.27 5.66
N ASN A 303 25.51 -22.46 6.22
CA ASN A 303 25.21 -21.47 7.26
C ASN A 303 25.37 -20.02 6.79
N LEU A 304 25.71 -19.76 5.54
CA LEU A 304 26.03 -18.42 5.07
C LEU A 304 25.51 -18.20 3.65
N ASN A 305 24.63 -17.24 3.50
CA ASN A 305 24.04 -16.81 2.25
C ASN A 305 24.34 -15.34 1.98
N PHE A 306 24.73 -15.04 0.75
CA PHE A 306 24.90 -13.67 0.25
C PHE A 306 23.88 -13.41 -0.86
N THR A 307 23.13 -12.32 -0.74
CA THR A 307 22.19 -11.86 -1.75
C THR A 307 22.57 -10.46 -2.20
N SER A 308 22.61 -10.25 -3.52
CA SER A 308 22.79 -8.92 -4.14
C SER A 308 21.63 -8.66 -5.09
N LYS A 309 20.94 -7.54 -4.93
CA LYS A 309 19.76 -7.14 -5.72
C LYS A 309 19.98 -5.77 -6.30
N VAL A 310 19.62 -5.61 -7.56
CA VAL A 310 19.54 -4.31 -8.23
C VAL A 310 18.12 -4.13 -8.72
N ASN A 311 17.48 -3.01 -8.39
CA ASN A 311 16.19 -2.60 -8.92
C ASN A 311 16.37 -1.23 -9.59
N TYR A 312 15.88 -1.12 -10.81
CA TYR A 312 15.72 0.15 -11.53
C TYR A 312 14.24 0.38 -11.74
N ILE A 313 13.73 1.48 -11.22
CA ILE A 313 12.33 1.88 -11.29
C ILE A 313 12.24 3.15 -12.11
N ASN A 314 11.34 3.17 -13.08
CA ASN A 314 10.97 4.34 -13.85
C ASN A 314 9.47 4.56 -13.69
N TYR A 315 9.11 5.74 -13.21
CA TYR A 315 7.72 6.18 -13.08
C TYR A 315 7.52 7.45 -13.89
N GLU A 316 6.48 7.48 -14.69
CA GLU A 316 6.06 8.67 -15.44
C GLU A 316 4.60 8.98 -15.11
N ASP A 317 4.30 10.26 -14.97
CA ASP A 317 2.97 10.82 -14.72
C ASP A 317 2.66 11.89 -15.76
N LYS A 318 1.44 11.87 -16.28
CA LYS A 318 0.93 12.90 -17.21
C LYS A 318 -0.53 13.18 -16.88
N SER A 319 -0.82 14.44 -16.59
CA SER A 319 -2.16 14.81 -16.16
C SER A 319 -2.63 16.15 -16.72
N GLU A 320 -3.95 16.23 -16.96
CA GLU A 320 -4.70 17.48 -17.07
C GLU A 320 -5.86 17.40 -16.07
N LEU A 321 -5.85 18.29 -15.09
CA LEU A 321 -6.65 18.18 -13.87
C LEU A 321 -7.53 19.40 -13.71
N PHE A 322 -8.59 19.25 -12.90
CA PHE A 322 -9.44 20.36 -12.53
C PHE A 322 -9.76 20.30 -11.03
N TYR A 323 -9.18 21.25 -10.30
CA TYR A 323 -9.41 21.41 -8.86
C TYR A 323 -10.60 22.29 -8.60
N THR A 324 -11.43 21.90 -7.62
CA THR A 324 -12.55 22.73 -7.17
C THR A 324 -12.43 23.04 -5.70
N TYR A 325 -12.69 24.27 -5.31
CA TYR A 325 -12.57 24.73 -3.93
C TYR A 325 -13.61 25.81 -3.62
N SER A 326 -13.78 26.12 -2.36
CA SER A 326 -14.63 27.24 -1.91
C SER A 326 -13.93 28.00 -0.79
N ASN A 327 -13.83 29.30 -0.93
CA ASN A 327 -13.23 30.16 0.09
C ASN A 327 -14.14 30.46 1.27
N THR A 328 -15.45 30.19 1.15
CA THR A 328 -16.45 30.60 2.15
C THR A 328 -17.45 29.50 2.50
N GLY A 329 -17.23 28.27 2.03
CA GLY A 329 -18.27 27.25 1.99
C GLY A 329 -19.27 27.49 0.87
N LEU A 330 -20.11 26.52 0.55
CA LEU A 330 -21.14 26.63 -0.46
C LEU A 330 -22.37 27.39 0.11
N ASP A 331 -23.09 28.11 -0.72
CA ASP A 331 -24.35 28.73 -0.32
C ASP A 331 -25.44 27.65 -0.15
N SER A 332 -26.05 27.56 1.02
CA SER A 332 -27.01 26.50 1.36
C SER A 332 -28.35 26.59 0.64
N GLU A 333 -28.71 27.73 0.05
CA GLU A 333 -29.94 27.90 -0.72
C GLU A 333 -29.74 27.61 -2.21
N THR A 334 -28.58 27.95 -2.76
CA THR A 334 -28.30 27.90 -4.21
C THR A 334 -27.26 26.85 -4.61
N GLY A 335 -26.45 26.31 -3.68
CA GLY A 335 -25.32 25.42 -3.95
C GLY A 335 -24.14 26.10 -4.66
N LEU A 336 -24.17 27.43 -4.78
CA LEU A 336 -23.11 28.21 -5.43
C LEU A 336 -21.97 28.51 -4.45
N GLY A 337 -20.85 29.04 -4.97
CA GLY A 337 -19.68 29.43 -4.18
C GLY A 337 -18.45 28.62 -4.49
N MET A 338 -18.53 27.71 -5.46
CA MET A 338 -17.40 26.91 -5.93
C MET A 338 -16.60 27.68 -6.99
N LEU A 339 -15.29 27.57 -6.88
CA LEU A 339 -14.30 28.09 -7.81
C LEU A 339 -13.57 26.92 -8.48
N GLY A 340 -13.09 27.13 -9.71
CA GLY A 340 -12.36 26.14 -10.46
C GLY A 340 -10.93 26.56 -10.75
N TYR A 341 -10.00 25.61 -10.68
CA TYR A 341 -8.59 25.80 -10.96
C TYR A 341 -8.08 24.64 -11.83
N PRO A 342 -7.70 24.88 -13.10
CA PRO A 342 -7.13 23.84 -13.95
C PRO A 342 -5.63 23.74 -13.77
N GLY A 343 -5.10 22.51 -13.82
CA GLY A 343 -3.68 22.22 -13.78
C GLY A 343 -3.28 21.21 -14.84
N LYS A 344 -2.06 21.33 -15.36
CA LYS A 344 -1.46 20.35 -16.24
C LYS A 344 -0.03 20.09 -15.82
N PHE A 345 0.30 18.82 -15.58
CA PHE A 345 1.58 18.41 -15.02
C PHE A 345 2.15 17.20 -15.76
N THR A 346 3.46 17.07 -15.71
CA THR A 346 4.15 15.82 -16.01
C THR A 346 5.26 15.60 -14.98
N ALA A 347 5.41 14.38 -14.51
CA ALA A 347 6.52 13.95 -13.66
C ALA A 347 7.28 12.79 -14.30
N ASP A 348 8.58 12.73 -14.05
CA ASP A 348 9.49 11.67 -14.51
C ASP A 348 10.40 11.31 -13.32
N ASP A 349 10.20 10.11 -12.72
CA ASP A 349 10.93 9.65 -11.55
C ASP A 349 11.75 8.43 -11.90
N LYS A 350 13.04 8.45 -11.58
CA LYS A 350 13.97 7.35 -11.80
C LYS A 350 14.65 6.98 -10.51
N THR A 351 14.59 5.73 -10.13
CA THR A 351 15.25 5.23 -8.91
C THR A 351 16.09 4.01 -9.23
N LEU A 352 17.35 4.03 -8.82
CA LEU A 352 18.25 2.89 -8.84
C LEU A 352 18.58 2.49 -7.42
N ILE A 353 18.34 1.21 -7.07
CA ILE A 353 18.64 0.65 -5.76
C ILE A 353 19.55 -0.54 -5.92
N TRP A 354 20.66 -0.56 -5.20
CA TRP A 354 21.56 -1.71 -5.10
C TRP A 354 21.66 -2.17 -3.65
N ASP A 355 21.00 -3.26 -3.34
CA ASP A 355 20.95 -3.84 -1.99
C ASP A 355 21.81 -5.09 -1.92
N ASN A 356 22.68 -5.17 -0.92
CA ASN A 356 23.59 -6.30 -0.67
C ASN A 356 23.41 -6.78 0.77
N ASN A 357 23.20 -8.07 0.92
CA ASN A 357 22.82 -8.69 2.18
C ASN A 357 23.63 -9.96 2.43
N LEU A 358 24.21 -10.08 3.62
CA LEU A 358 24.87 -11.28 4.11
C LEU A 358 24.12 -11.81 5.32
N GLN A 359 23.46 -12.95 5.17
CA GLN A 359 22.71 -13.61 6.21
C GLN A 359 23.38 -14.93 6.59
N GLY A 360 23.37 -15.27 7.87
CA GLY A 360 23.92 -16.52 8.30
C GLY A 360 23.53 -16.94 9.70
N THR A 361 23.90 -18.19 10.03
CA THR A 361 23.78 -18.77 11.38
C THR A 361 25.16 -19.14 11.94
N PHE A 362 25.29 -19.08 13.24
CA PHE A 362 26.49 -19.51 13.94
C PHE A 362 26.15 -20.13 15.31
N GLN A 363 27.00 -21.02 15.78
CA GLN A 363 26.83 -21.67 17.07
C GLN A 363 27.72 -21.01 18.12
N ALA A 364 27.08 -20.57 19.22
CA ALA A 364 27.77 -20.09 20.41
C ALA A 364 26.99 -20.50 21.66
N TRP A 365 27.70 -20.80 22.75
CA TRP A 365 27.12 -21.20 24.04
C TRP A 365 26.19 -22.43 23.98
N GLY A 366 26.33 -23.24 22.92
CA GLY A 366 25.49 -24.41 22.68
C GLY A 366 24.16 -24.14 22.01
N LEU A 367 23.91 -22.89 21.58
CA LEU A 367 22.70 -22.44 20.90
C LEU A 367 23.05 -21.88 19.52
N GLU A 368 22.09 -21.91 18.61
CA GLU A 368 22.19 -21.33 17.28
C GLU A 368 21.73 -19.88 17.29
N HIS A 369 22.47 -19.03 16.62
CA HIS A 369 22.20 -17.59 16.49
C HIS A 369 22.13 -17.24 15.01
N THR A 370 21.30 -16.27 14.67
CA THR A 370 21.11 -15.79 13.28
C THR A 370 21.53 -14.33 13.17
N PHE A 371 22.20 -13.97 12.08
CA PHE A 371 22.55 -12.59 11.80
C PHE A 371 22.22 -12.22 10.36
N ASN A 372 22.05 -10.92 10.16
CA ASN A 372 21.89 -10.28 8.87
C ASN A 372 22.69 -8.98 8.86
N LEU A 373 23.53 -8.78 7.84
CA LEU A 373 24.28 -7.55 7.61
C LEU A 373 24.04 -7.08 6.18
N GLY A 374 23.72 -5.82 6.01
CA GLY A 374 23.40 -5.30 4.69
C GLY A 374 23.94 -3.89 4.42
N VAL A 375 24.07 -3.62 3.13
CA VAL A 375 24.38 -2.30 2.56
C VAL A 375 23.44 -2.06 1.40
N SER A 376 22.71 -0.95 1.45
CA SER A 376 21.82 -0.50 0.39
C SER A 376 22.28 0.86 -0.09
N LEU A 377 22.44 1.01 -1.39
CA LEU A 377 22.80 2.25 -2.06
C LEU A 377 21.65 2.60 -3.00
N ALA A 378 21.15 3.82 -2.92
CA ALA A 378 20.05 4.25 -3.77
C ALA A 378 20.27 5.67 -4.27
N ASP A 379 19.98 5.86 -5.55
CA ASP A 379 19.94 7.16 -6.20
C ASP A 379 18.55 7.34 -6.82
N ALA A 380 17.93 8.50 -6.63
CA ALA A 380 16.64 8.82 -7.22
C ALA A 380 16.63 10.24 -7.77
N GLU A 381 16.09 10.37 -8.96
CA GLU A 381 15.91 11.63 -9.68
C GLU A 381 14.44 11.83 -9.96
N THR A 382 13.89 13.00 -9.60
CA THR A 382 12.52 13.42 -9.94
C THR A 382 12.55 14.72 -10.69
N SER A 383 11.73 14.90 -11.70
CA SER A 383 11.55 16.14 -12.42
C SER A 383 10.08 16.41 -12.71
N ASP A 384 9.57 17.52 -12.18
CA ASP A 384 8.20 17.98 -12.30
C ASP A 384 8.11 19.17 -13.24
N MET A 385 7.19 19.09 -14.22
CA MET A 385 6.89 20.17 -15.15
C MET A 385 5.47 20.66 -14.95
N ASP A 386 5.29 21.97 -14.92
CA ASP A 386 3.99 22.63 -14.95
C ASP A 386 3.80 23.40 -16.27
N PHE A 387 2.53 23.36 -16.73
CA PHE A 387 2.10 24.03 -17.97
C PHE A 387 1.09 25.11 -17.64
N GLY A 388 1.34 26.06 -16.86
CA GLY A 388 0.46 27.13 -16.41
C GLY A 388 -0.82 27.33 -17.24
N ALA A 389 -1.95 27.36 -16.60
CA ALA A 389 -3.23 27.54 -17.30
C ALA A 389 -3.42 29.00 -17.73
N LEU A 390 -3.78 29.25 -18.99
CA LEU A 390 -4.07 30.58 -19.51
C LEU A 390 -5.57 30.90 -19.50
N THR A 391 -6.44 29.88 -19.33
CA THR A 391 -7.90 29.97 -19.30
C THR A 391 -8.47 28.91 -18.36
N GLY A 392 -9.74 29.00 -17.99
CA GLY A 392 -10.44 27.97 -17.21
C GLY A 392 -10.59 28.30 -15.72
N PHE A 393 -10.31 29.55 -15.33
CA PHE A 393 -10.53 30.06 -13.98
C PHE A 393 -11.92 30.72 -13.91
N ASP A 394 -12.93 29.94 -13.66
CA ASP A 394 -14.32 30.40 -13.71
C ASP A 394 -15.05 30.19 -12.37
N VAL A 395 -16.06 30.97 -12.11
CA VAL A 395 -17.02 30.73 -11.05
C VAL A 395 -17.98 29.66 -11.52
N MET A 396 -18.05 28.56 -10.74
CA MET A 396 -18.75 27.37 -11.14
C MET A 396 -20.24 27.40 -10.80
N PRO A 397 -21.11 26.75 -11.61
CA PRO A 397 -22.50 26.51 -11.23
C PRO A 397 -22.58 25.52 -10.04
N ALA A 398 -23.78 25.32 -9.49
CA ALA A 398 -23.99 24.32 -8.45
C ALA A 398 -23.63 22.91 -8.95
N LEU A 399 -22.91 22.16 -8.13
CA LEU A 399 -22.30 20.88 -8.52
C LEU A 399 -23.31 19.83 -9.06
N PRO A 400 -24.54 19.67 -8.50
CA PRO A 400 -25.49 18.68 -9.00
C PRO A 400 -25.94 18.87 -10.45
N ASP A 401 -25.72 20.06 -11.01
CA ASP A 401 -26.09 20.40 -12.38
C ASP A 401 -24.95 20.20 -13.40
N TRP A 402 -23.80 19.68 -12.96
CA TRP A 402 -22.62 19.50 -13.82
C TRP A 402 -22.80 18.34 -14.79
N THR A 403 -22.26 18.55 -15.98
CA THR A 403 -22.26 17.59 -17.09
C THR A 403 -20.84 17.24 -17.55
N GLY A 404 -19.81 17.81 -16.87
CA GLY A 404 -18.40 17.71 -17.24
C GLY A 404 -17.98 18.62 -18.39
N THR A 405 -18.86 19.58 -18.78
CA THR A 405 -18.61 20.52 -19.90
C THR A 405 -18.64 21.99 -19.47
N GLU A 406 -18.72 22.25 -18.17
CA GLU A 406 -18.88 23.59 -17.57
C GLU A 406 -17.66 24.45 -17.86
N VAL A 407 -16.47 23.86 -17.91
CA VAL A 407 -15.22 24.50 -18.32
C VAL A 407 -14.69 23.84 -19.58
N ALA A 408 -14.45 24.64 -20.63
CA ALA A 408 -13.78 24.17 -21.83
C ALA A 408 -12.34 23.79 -21.48
N ARG A 409 -11.78 22.78 -22.18
CA ARG A 409 -10.37 22.41 -21.99
C ARG A 409 -9.49 23.65 -22.09
N PRO A 410 -8.65 23.96 -21.08
CA PRO A 410 -7.85 25.15 -21.03
C PRO A 410 -6.84 25.25 -22.15
N THR A 411 -6.37 26.46 -22.41
CA THR A 411 -5.17 26.71 -23.18
C THR A 411 -4.00 26.75 -22.20
N TRP A 412 -2.96 25.98 -22.49
CA TRP A 412 -1.78 25.85 -21.64
C TRP A 412 -0.65 26.72 -22.13
N ALA A 413 0.15 27.23 -21.20
CA ALA A 413 1.42 27.89 -21.48
C ALA A 413 2.49 26.87 -21.89
N ASP A 414 3.64 27.36 -22.32
CA ASP A 414 4.83 26.52 -22.49
C ASP A 414 5.27 25.97 -21.11
N PRO A 415 5.71 24.70 -21.03
CA PRO A 415 6.12 24.10 -19.77
C PRO A 415 7.34 24.78 -19.15
N TYR A 416 7.35 24.82 -17.82
CA TYR A 416 8.54 25.17 -17.05
C TYR A 416 8.77 24.10 -15.97
N GLN A 417 10.00 23.97 -15.51
CA GLN A 417 10.34 23.06 -14.42
C GLN A 417 9.80 23.64 -13.12
N ALA A 418 8.78 22.99 -12.55
CA ALA A 418 8.15 23.39 -11.30
C ALA A 418 8.90 22.84 -10.08
N GLY A 419 9.55 21.70 -10.24
CA GLY A 419 10.35 21.07 -9.21
C GLY A 419 11.36 20.08 -9.78
N PHE A 420 12.37 19.79 -9.00
CA PHE A 420 13.25 18.64 -9.19
C PHE A 420 13.80 18.17 -7.85
N THR A 421 14.22 16.91 -7.82
CA THR A 421 14.80 16.30 -6.63
C THR A 421 15.84 15.28 -7.06
N ASP A 422 17.07 15.42 -6.55
CA ASP A 422 18.16 14.46 -6.71
C ASP A 422 18.53 13.94 -5.33
N ILE A 423 18.24 12.65 -5.06
CA ILE A 423 18.44 12.04 -3.75
C ILE A 423 19.48 10.95 -3.83
N THR A 424 20.45 10.99 -2.93
CA THR A 424 21.38 9.90 -2.64
C THR A 424 21.10 9.35 -1.25
N LEU A 425 20.89 8.05 -1.16
CA LEU A 425 20.66 7.36 0.10
C LEU A 425 21.60 6.18 0.25
N ASN A 426 22.50 6.27 1.23
CA ASN A 426 23.38 5.19 1.63
C ASN A 426 22.93 4.63 2.97
N ARG A 427 22.64 3.33 3.03
CA ARG A 427 22.19 2.68 4.25
C ARG A 427 23.08 1.50 4.58
N TYR A 428 23.48 1.42 5.87
CA TYR A 428 24.23 0.30 6.45
C TYR A 428 23.38 -0.27 7.58
N TYR A 429 23.02 -1.54 7.54
CA TYR A 429 22.14 -2.12 8.53
C TYR A 429 22.63 -3.49 9.01
N GLY A 430 22.22 -3.85 10.21
CA GLY A 430 22.52 -5.16 10.75
C GLY A 430 21.52 -5.58 11.81
N ALA A 431 21.19 -6.86 11.81
CA ALA A 431 20.36 -7.53 12.80
C ALA A 431 21.03 -8.79 13.33
N LEU A 432 20.85 -9.06 14.62
CA LEU A 432 21.37 -10.22 15.31
C LEU A 432 20.29 -10.81 16.21
N GLN A 433 19.85 -12.03 15.92
CA GLN A 433 19.02 -12.82 16.83
C GLN A 433 19.94 -13.67 17.70
N LEU A 434 19.89 -13.44 19.00
CA LEU A 434 20.61 -14.18 20.02
C LEU A 434 19.64 -15.09 20.76
N ALA A 435 19.78 -16.39 20.62
CA ALA A 435 19.17 -17.35 21.49
C ALA A 435 19.87 -17.28 22.87
N VAL A 436 19.17 -16.76 23.87
CA VAL A 436 19.68 -16.63 25.25
C VAL A 436 19.46 -17.93 26.02
N THR A 437 18.33 -18.57 25.74
CA THR A 437 17.98 -19.94 26.19
C THR A 437 17.29 -20.65 25.00
N GLU A 438 16.89 -21.90 25.17
CA GLU A 438 16.10 -22.63 24.16
C GLU A 438 14.74 -21.98 23.89
N ASP A 439 14.22 -21.23 24.87
CA ASP A 439 12.87 -20.64 24.85
C ASP A 439 12.87 -19.11 24.80
N PHE A 440 14.03 -18.46 24.78
CA PHE A 440 14.13 -16.99 24.86
C PHE A 440 15.15 -16.41 23.90
N ASP A 441 14.68 -15.64 22.95
CA ASP A 441 15.45 -14.95 21.93
C ASP A 441 15.43 -13.43 22.14
N VAL A 442 16.55 -12.78 21.83
CA VAL A 442 16.68 -11.33 21.76
C VAL A 442 17.14 -10.94 20.36
N VAL A 443 16.46 -9.99 19.75
CA VAL A 443 16.84 -9.39 18.47
C VAL A 443 17.41 -8.01 18.73
N LEU A 444 18.65 -7.81 18.30
CA LEU A 444 19.33 -6.52 18.32
C LEU A 444 19.55 -6.08 16.88
N GLY A 445 19.30 -4.82 16.58
CA GLY A 445 19.54 -4.30 15.25
C GLY A 445 19.79 -2.80 15.26
N ALA A 446 20.38 -2.33 14.18
CA ALA A 446 20.52 -0.91 13.90
C ALA A 446 20.67 -0.69 12.40
N SER A 447 20.15 0.43 11.95
CA SER A 447 20.39 0.99 10.62
C SER A 447 21.07 2.36 10.78
N PHE A 448 22.03 2.65 9.91
CA PHE A 448 22.70 3.93 9.78
C PHE A 448 22.48 4.42 8.37
N VAL A 449 22.06 5.65 8.24
CA VAL A 449 21.68 6.27 6.98
C VAL A 449 22.44 7.56 6.80
N ASP A 450 22.93 7.76 5.59
CA ASP A 450 23.49 8.98 5.05
C ASP A 450 22.58 9.39 3.88
N TYR A 451 21.86 10.51 4.06
CA TYR A 451 20.83 11.02 3.16
C TYR A 451 21.21 12.41 2.68
N GLU A 452 21.25 12.59 1.37
CA GLU A 452 21.46 13.87 0.70
C GLU A 452 20.35 14.09 -0.32
N ASN A 453 19.70 15.22 -0.23
CA ASN A 453 18.72 15.70 -1.20
C ASN A 453 19.17 17.05 -1.74
N GLU A 454 19.33 17.16 -3.05
CA GLU A 454 19.44 18.43 -3.76
C GLU A 454 18.15 18.65 -4.54
N GLY A 455 17.38 19.69 -4.18
CA GLY A 455 16.05 19.88 -4.74
C GLY A 455 15.52 21.29 -4.66
N GLU A 456 14.53 21.54 -5.51
CA GLU A 456 13.75 22.77 -5.57
C GLU A 456 12.28 22.43 -5.85
N SER A 457 11.36 23.11 -5.20
CA SER A 457 9.93 23.01 -5.43
C SER A 457 9.35 24.42 -5.54
N TRP A 458 8.80 24.76 -6.71
CA TRP A 458 8.19 26.05 -7.02
C TRP A 458 9.09 27.26 -6.70
N GLY A 459 10.41 27.12 -6.91
CA GLY A 459 11.40 28.16 -6.67
C GLY A 459 11.98 28.19 -5.26
N ALA A 460 11.45 27.40 -4.30
CA ALA A 460 12.03 27.26 -2.99
C ALA A 460 12.97 26.04 -2.92
N SER A 461 14.12 26.21 -2.27
CA SER A 461 15.04 25.09 -2.05
C SER A 461 14.47 24.09 -1.05
N THR A 462 14.46 22.80 -1.45
CA THR A 462 14.12 21.66 -0.58
C THR A 462 15.35 20.83 -0.22
N SER A 463 16.54 21.38 -0.49
CA SER A 463 17.82 20.67 -0.28
C SER A 463 18.09 20.46 1.21
N THR A 464 18.46 19.23 1.56
CA THR A 464 18.81 18.84 2.94
C THR A 464 19.86 17.73 2.95
N THR A 465 20.67 17.68 3.99
CA THR A 465 21.64 16.60 4.22
C THR A 465 21.50 16.14 5.67
N GLU A 466 21.27 14.86 5.86
CA GLU A 466 21.00 14.29 7.18
C GLU A 466 21.69 12.94 7.35
N ASP A 467 22.29 12.74 8.52
CA ASP A 467 22.79 11.47 9.02
C ASP A 467 21.89 10.97 10.13
N GLY A 468 21.49 9.72 10.08
CA GLY A 468 20.62 9.17 11.11
C GLY A 468 20.92 7.74 11.49
N SER A 469 20.36 7.32 12.61
CA SER A 469 20.44 5.95 13.07
C SER A 469 19.10 5.49 13.65
N SER A 470 18.68 4.28 13.28
CA SER A 470 17.44 3.66 13.74
C SER A 470 17.75 2.38 14.51
N PRO A 471 17.88 2.42 15.85
CA PRO A 471 18.07 1.25 16.68
C PRO A 471 16.80 0.39 16.75
N TYR A 472 16.99 -0.91 16.90
CA TYR A 472 15.95 -1.89 17.11
C TYR A 472 16.33 -2.84 18.27
N LEU A 473 15.38 -3.06 19.16
CA LEU A 473 15.46 -4.06 20.22
C LEU A 473 14.17 -4.86 20.24
N GLY A 474 14.26 -6.19 20.10
CA GLY A 474 13.12 -7.07 20.26
C GLY A 474 13.47 -8.27 21.15
N PHE A 475 12.45 -8.92 21.69
CA PHE A 475 12.58 -10.22 22.35
C PHE A 475 11.37 -11.08 22.02
N THR A 476 11.57 -12.39 22.00
CA THR A 476 10.52 -13.41 21.93
C THR A 476 10.76 -14.46 23.01
N TRP A 477 9.74 -14.74 23.80
CA TRP A 477 9.77 -15.71 24.85
C TRP A 477 8.69 -16.77 24.63
N GLU A 478 9.13 -17.99 24.32
CA GLU A 478 8.25 -19.15 24.22
C GLU A 478 7.88 -19.65 25.62
N VAL A 479 6.75 -19.14 26.14
CA VAL A 479 6.27 -19.49 27.48
C VAL A 479 5.69 -20.91 27.51
N LEU A 480 5.13 -21.33 26.39
CA LEU A 480 4.61 -22.69 26.10
C LEU A 480 4.95 -22.98 24.62
N GLU A 481 5.06 -24.25 24.24
CA GLU A 481 5.37 -24.70 22.87
C GLU A 481 4.59 -24.00 21.75
N ASP A 482 3.44 -23.44 22.08
CA ASP A 482 2.53 -22.78 21.13
C ASP A 482 2.11 -21.36 21.56
N LEU A 483 2.81 -20.76 22.55
CA LEU A 483 2.55 -19.42 23.07
C LEU A 483 3.83 -18.61 23.24
N ASN A 484 3.98 -17.59 22.41
CA ASN A 484 5.03 -16.59 22.51
C ASN A 484 4.50 -15.29 23.16
N ILE A 485 5.30 -14.74 24.07
CA ILE A 485 5.22 -13.35 24.50
C ILE A 485 6.38 -12.62 23.84
N TYR A 486 6.12 -11.46 23.28
CA TYR A 486 7.15 -10.66 22.64
C TYR A 486 7.08 -9.20 23.04
N GLY A 487 8.15 -8.49 22.83
CA GLY A 487 8.17 -7.03 22.88
C GLY A 487 9.20 -6.47 21.93
N SER A 488 8.98 -5.23 21.48
CA SER A 488 9.89 -4.50 20.63
C SER A 488 9.93 -3.02 20.92
N TYR A 489 11.08 -2.44 20.66
CA TYR A 489 11.34 -1.02 20.58
C TYR A 489 12.06 -0.73 19.27
N SER A 490 11.65 0.34 18.60
CA SER A 490 12.23 0.74 17.32
C SER A 490 12.08 2.24 17.12
N ASP A 491 13.17 2.87 16.68
CA ASP A 491 13.18 4.25 16.22
C ASP A 491 13.19 4.27 14.68
N ILE A 492 12.72 5.38 14.14
CA ILE A 492 12.77 5.69 12.72
C ILE A 492 12.76 7.21 12.57
N TYR A 493 13.33 7.72 11.49
CA TYR A 493 13.23 9.12 11.16
C TYR A 493 12.90 9.31 9.68
N GLN A 494 12.28 10.44 9.37
CA GLN A 494 11.85 10.81 8.03
C GLN A 494 12.31 12.22 7.73
N PRO A 495 13.25 12.43 6.78
CA PRO A 495 13.56 13.74 6.26
C PRO A 495 12.29 14.42 5.72
N GLN A 496 12.16 15.72 5.94
CA GLN A 496 11.02 16.51 5.50
C GLN A 496 11.51 17.71 4.71
N TYR A 497 10.81 17.98 3.61
CA TYR A 497 11.05 19.14 2.74
C TYR A 497 9.93 20.19 2.85
N TYR A 498 9.01 20.04 3.81
CA TYR A 498 7.99 21.02 4.12
C TYR A 498 8.63 22.27 4.70
N LEU A 499 8.25 23.46 4.19
CA LEU A 499 8.85 24.73 4.56
C LEU A 499 8.18 25.30 5.82
N ASN A 500 9.00 25.83 6.72
CA ASN A 500 8.53 26.61 7.85
C ASN A 500 8.27 28.09 7.45
N GLU A 501 7.90 28.93 8.42
CA GLU A 501 7.64 30.36 8.22
C GLU A 501 8.89 31.15 7.73
N ASP A 502 10.09 30.58 7.88
CA ASP A 502 11.34 31.16 7.40
C ASP A 502 11.75 30.63 6.02
N LEU A 503 10.90 29.86 5.34
CA LEU A 503 11.14 29.15 4.07
C LEU A 503 12.31 28.16 4.15
N GLU A 504 12.55 27.59 5.32
CA GLU A 504 13.54 26.55 5.53
C GLU A 504 12.83 25.19 5.73
N PRO A 505 13.41 24.06 5.29
CA PRO A 505 12.87 22.74 5.60
C PRO A 505 12.72 22.52 7.11
N LEU A 506 11.64 21.87 7.54
CA LEU A 506 11.34 21.60 8.95
C LEU A 506 12.39 20.74 9.68
N GLY A 507 13.28 20.07 8.97
CA GLY A 507 14.11 19.00 9.52
C GLY A 507 13.35 17.68 9.66
N SER A 508 14.04 16.61 10.02
CA SER A 508 13.46 15.28 10.10
C SER A 508 12.36 15.17 11.16
N ALA A 509 11.30 14.43 10.81
CA ALA A 509 10.38 13.90 11.81
C ALA A 509 10.98 12.63 12.45
N GLU A 510 10.89 12.51 13.76
CA GLU A 510 11.37 11.35 14.52
C GLU A 510 10.19 10.50 14.99
N GLY A 511 10.23 9.20 14.74
CA GLY A 511 9.22 8.24 15.14
C GLY A 511 9.75 7.20 16.12
N ARG A 512 8.97 6.87 17.15
CA ARG A 512 9.29 5.82 18.13
C ARG A 512 8.10 4.87 18.27
N SER A 513 8.38 3.58 18.26
CA SER A 513 7.36 2.54 18.49
C SER A 513 7.77 1.64 19.64
N TYR A 514 6.79 1.40 20.52
CA TYR A 514 6.85 0.41 21.59
C TYR A 514 5.70 -0.57 21.39
N GLU A 515 6.01 -1.85 21.42
CA GLU A 515 5.00 -2.88 21.30
C GLU A 515 5.27 -4.00 22.30
N ILE A 516 4.23 -4.51 22.93
CA ILE A 516 4.24 -5.74 23.69
C ILE A 516 3.04 -6.59 23.28
N GLY A 517 3.25 -7.87 23.05
CA GLY A 517 2.18 -8.72 22.60
C GLY A 517 2.37 -10.19 22.94
N MET A 518 1.38 -10.96 22.55
CA MET A 518 1.39 -12.41 22.62
C MET A 518 0.89 -13.03 21.32
N LYS A 519 1.47 -14.15 20.93
CA LYS A 519 1.08 -14.96 19.78
C LYS A 519 0.84 -16.38 20.22
N LYS A 520 -0.39 -16.85 19.96
CA LYS A 520 -0.81 -18.22 20.30
C LYS A 520 -1.08 -18.98 19.01
N ARG A 521 -0.41 -20.10 18.85
CA ARG A 521 -0.73 -21.09 17.82
C ARG A 521 -1.73 -22.07 18.38
N LEU A 522 -2.93 -22.11 17.81
CA LEU A 522 -3.96 -23.07 18.17
C LEU A 522 -3.88 -24.29 17.25
N GLU A 523 -4.72 -25.30 17.52
CA GLU A 523 -4.90 -26.44 16.62
C GLU A 523 -5.15 -25.98 15.18
N ASN A 524 -4.80 -26.80 14.19
CA ASN A 524 -4.92 -26.50 12.75
C ASN A 524 -4.12 -25.30 12.24
N ASN A 525 -3.05 -24.89 12.96
CA ASN A 525 -2.23 -23.72 12.61
C ASN A 525 -2.99 -22.39 12.60
N LEU A 526 -4.04 -22.25 13.39
CA LEU A 526 -4.68 -20.98 13.63
C LEU A 526 -3.79 -20.12 14.54
N LEU A 527 -3.26 -19.02 14.00
CA LEU A 527 -2.49 -18.03 14.74
C LEU A 527 -3.42 -16.94 15.27
N VAL A 528 -3.35 -16.68 16.57
CA VAL A 528 -4.03 -15.57 17.25
C VAL A 528 -2.95 -14.68 17.84
N SER A 529 -2.96 -13.39 17.51
CA SER A 529 -2.03 -12.39 18.05
C SER A 529 -2.79 -11.26 18.73
N LEU A 530 -2.26 -10.81 19.84
CA LEU A 530 -2.73 -9.63 20.57
C LEU A 530 -1.53 -8.74 20.84
N ALA A 531 -1.61 -7.48 20.45
CA ALA A 531 -0.59 -6.47 20.67
C ALA A 531 -1.18 -5.25 21.38
N VAL A 532 -0.38 -4.66 22.25
CA VAL A 532 -0.57 -3.31 22.82
C VAL A 532 0.60 -2.47 22.33
N PHE A 533 0.32 -1.31 21.76
CA PHE A 533 1.35 -0.44 21.21
C PHE A 533 1.22 1.00 21.70
N ARG A 534 2.35 1.67 21.73
CA ARG A 534 2.48 3.13 21.77
C ARG A 534 3.40 3.56 20.66
N THR A 535 2.97 4.54 19.90
CA THR A 535 3.72 5.13 18.79
C THR A 535 3.72 6.63 18.97
N GLU A 536 4.88 7.26 18.85
CA GLU A 536 5.07 8.71 18.97
C GLU A 536 5.77 9.21 17.71
N GLN A 537 5.31 10.34 17.18
CA GLN A 537 6.00 11.05 16.12
C GLN A 537 6.19 12.50 16.52
N GLU A 538 7.44 12.90 16.64
CA GLU A 538 7.87 14.27 16.90
C GLU A 538 8.15 14.99 15.58
N ASN A 539 7.94 16.29 15.54
CA ASN A 539 8.18 17.15 14.37
C ASN A 539 7.41 16.72 13.10
N LEU A 540 6.19 16.16 13.28
CA LEU A 540 5.29 15.89 12.17
C LEU A 540 4.79 17.20 11.57
N TYR A 541 4.84 17.35 10.26
CA TYR A 541 4.36 18.57 9.61
C TYR A 541 2.86 18.79 9.81
N GLU A 542 2.50 20.02 10.14
CA GLU A 542 1.12 20.51 10.20
C GLU A 542 1.03 21.81 9.42
N PHE A 543 0.11 21.88 8.46
CA PHE A 543 -0.12 23.08 7.66
C PHE A 543 -0.55 24.26 8.55
N ILE A 544 0.02 25.45 8.33
CA ILE A 544 -0.32 26.68 9.03
C ILE A 544 -1.13 27.57 8.09
N GLU A 545 -0.51 28.02 7.01
CA GLU A 545 -1.06 29.01 6.07
C GLU A 545 -0.28 29.01 4.74
N TYR A 546 -0.74 29.79 3.81
CA TYR A 546 0.04 30.16 2.62
C TYR A 546 0.71 31.51 2.86
N GLY A 547 2.02 31.62 2.61
CA GLY A 547 2.81 32.83 2.81
C GLY A 547 4.02 32.90 1.92
N ASP A 548 4.59 34.08 1.78
CA ASP A 548 5.83 34.36 1.00
C ASP A 548 7.11 34.31 1.88
N GLY A 549 6.94 34.08 3.18
CA GLY A 549 8.03 34.03 4.15
C GLY A 549 8.59 35.40 4.59
N ASP A 550 8.05 36.53 4.11
CA ASP A 550 8.51 37.88 4.49
C ASP A 550 7.84 38.41 5.76
N GLY A 551 6.82 37.74 6.26
CA GLY A 551 6.07 38.10 7.46
C GLY A 551 5.22 39.38 7.30
N VAL A 552 5.00 39.82 6.07
CA VAL A 552 4.15 40.96 5.74
C VAL A 552 2.86 40.42 5.13
N ASP A 553 1.76 40.64 5.84
CA ASP A 553 0.42 40.35 5.32
C ASP A 553 0.06 41.45 4.32
N ASP A 554 0.52 41.34 3.09
CA ASP A 554 0.13 42.24 2.00
C ASP A 554 -0.75 41.51 0.97
N ASP A 555 -1.88 42.13 0.64
CA ASP A 555 -2.86 41.65 -0.33
C ASP A 555 -2.38 41.74 -1.80
N ASP A 556 -1.06 41.90 -2.06
CA ASP A 556 -0.53 42.03 -3.42
C ASP A 556 -0.15 40.67 -4.02
N TYR A 557 -1.11 39.99 -4.58
CA TYR A 557 -0.97 38.70 -5.29
C TYR A 557 -0.25 38.81 -6.65
N SER A 558 0.41 39.91 -6.96
CA SER A 558 0.82 40.15 -8.35
C SER A 558 2.23 39.68 -8.70
N ASP A 559 3.13 39.45 -7.75
CA ASP A 559 4.55 39.19 -8.03
C ASP A 559 5.22 38.10 -7.17
N ASP A 560 4.58 37.52 -6.11
CA ASP A 560 5.22 36.61 -5.18
C ASP A 560 4.51 35.23 -5.11
N PHE A 561 5.29 34.15 -5.09
CA PHE A 561 4.80 32.80 -4.88
C PHE A 561 4.43 32.62 -3.41
N ASN A 562 3.16 32.32 -3.13
CA ASN A 562 2.73 31.89 -1.80
C ASN A 562 3.06 30.41 -1.61
N TYR A 563 3.97 30.11 -0.69
CA TYR A 563 4.30 28.75 -0.28
C TYR A 563 3.34 28.24 0.78
N ALA A 564 3.05 26.94 0.75
CA ALA A 564 2.41 26.28 1.87
C ALA A 564 3.39 26.18 3.04
N LEU A 565 3.09 26.83 4.15
CA LEU A 565 3.94 26.90 5.35
C LEU A 565 3.46 25.90 6.40
N TYR A 566 4.41 25.30 7.10
CA TYR A 566 4.18 24.21 8.03
C TYR A 566 4.93 24.44 9.35
N ARG A 567 4.42 23.82 10.40
CA ARG A 567 5.12 23.69 11.71
C ARG A 567 5.24 22.22 12.08
N GLY A 568 6.24 21.90 12.89
CA GLY A 568 6.40 20.59 13.50
C GLY A 568 5.52 20.43 14.74
N VAL A 569 4.73 19.35 14.78
CA VAL A 569 3.91 18.99 15.94
C VAL A 569 4.28 17.58 16.42
N THR A 570 3.97 17.29 17.69
CA THR A 570 4.12 15.94 18.25
C THR A 570 2.76 15.28 18.38
N VAL A 571 2.66 14.04 17.91
CA VAL A 571 1.44 13.24 17.98
C VAL A 571 1.76 11.86 18.58
N ASP A 572 0.98 11.48 19.59
CA ASP A 572 0.99 10.18 20.26
C ASP A 572 -0.17 9.31 19.75
N SER A 573 0.09 8.04 19.47
CA SER A 573 -0.92 7.02 19.20
C SER A 573 -0.75 5.85 20.16
N ASN A 574 -1.81 5.50 20.89
CA ASN A 574 -1.83 4.37 21.81
C ASN A 574 -2.96 3.41 21.43
N GLY A 575 -2.70 2.11 21.39
CA GLY A 575 -3.77 1.19 20.94
C GLY A 575 -3.54 -0.27 21.23
N ILE A 576 -4.54 -1.05 20.80
CA ILE A 576 -4.55 -2.50 20.84
C ILE A 576 -4.89 -3.05 19.45
N GLU A 577 -4.27 -4.15 19.09
CA GLU A 577 -4.54 -4.92 17.88
C GLU A 577 -4.76 -6.38 18.22
N LEU A 578 -5.88 -6.95 17.75
CA LEU A 578 -6.17 -8.38 17.82
C LEU A 578 -6.22 -8.89 16.38
N GLU A 579 -5.47 -9.94 16.06
CA GLU A 579 -5.47 -10.55 14.73
C GLU A 579 -5.61 -12.08 14.84
N VAL A 580 -6.34 -12.65 13.89
CA VAL A 580 -6.47 -14.09 13.73
C VAL A 580 -6.20 -14.46 12.28
N SER A 581 -5.43 -15.54 12.03
CA SER A 581 -5.15 -16.03 10.68
C SER A 581 -4.88 -17.51 10.68
N GLY A 582 -5.67 -18.29 9.94
CA GLY A 582 -5.48 -19.72 9.79
C GLY A 582 -6.75 -20.53 9.73
N LYS A 583 -6.62 -21.85 9.82
CA LYS A 583 -7.76 -22.78 9.80
C LYS A 583 -8.39 -22.90 11.19
N VAL A 584 -9.69 -22.60 11.29
CA VAL A 584 -10.49 -22.88 12.49
C VAL A 584 -10.90 -24.36 12.53
N SER A 585 -11.11 -24.94 11.34
CA SER A 585 -11.38 -26.36 11.12
C SER A 585 -10.93 -26.75 9.71
N ASP A 586 -11.11 -28.01 9.33
CA ASP A 586 -10.82 -28.47 7.96
C ASP A 586 -11.66 -27.74 6.90
N GLU A 587 -12.83 -27.24 7.28
CA GLU A 587 -13.76 -26.55 6.37
C GLU A 587 -13.66 -25.02 6.43
N TRP A 588 -13.11 -24.45 7.49
CA TRP A 588 -13.10 -23.00 7.72
C TRP A 588 -11.69 -22.44 7.85
N PHE A 589 -11.38 -21.45 7.04
CA PHE A 589 -10.22 -20.57 7.19
C PHE A 589 -10.70 -19.16 7.52
N VAL A 590 -10.01 -18.49 8.44
CA VAL A 590 -10.29 -17.10 8.81
C VAL A 590 -9.02 -16.26 8.76
N GLN A 591 -9.18 -15.01 8.33
CA GLN A 591 -8.15 -13.99 8.43
C GLN A 591 -8.80 -12.65 8.74
N GLY A 592 -8.33 -11.97 9.78
CA GLY A 592 -8.90 -10.67 10.14
C GLY A 592 -8.54 -10.27 11.55
N GLY A 593 -9.11 -9.14 11.99
CA GLY A 593 -8.83 -8.64 13.34
C GLY A 593 -9.54 -7.33 13.64
N PHE A 594 -9.23 -6.82 14.80
CA PHE A 594 -9.79 -5.61 15.37
C PHE A 594 -8.65 -4.70 15.85
N THR A 595 -8.73 -3.42 15.52
CA THR A 595 -7.81 -2.38 15.99
C THR A 595 -8.61 -1.32 16.73
N ALA A 596 -8.09 -0.86 17.87
CA ALA A 596 -8.60 0.29 18.58
C ALA A 596 -7.43 1.17 19.04
N LEU A 597 -7.53 2.48 18.83
CA LEU A 597 -6.47 3.43 19.18
C LEU A 597 -7.05 4.77 19.67
N THR A 598 -6.20 5.53 20.36
CA THR A 598 -6.37 6.96 20.64
C THR A 598 -5.22 7.72 20.01
N MET A 599 -5.45 8.97 19.64
CA MET A 599 -4.42 9.86 19.11
C MET A 599 -4.57 11.21 19.76
N ASP A 600 -3.48 11.68 20.35
CA ASP A 600 -3.46 12.92 21.10
C ASP A 600 -2.25 13.77 20.67
N ASP A 601 -2.43 15.09 20.63
CA ASP A 601 -1.32 16.05 20.47
C ASP A 601 -0.54 16.22 21.78
N ALA A 602 0.51 17.03 21.78
CA ALA A 602 1.36 17.29 22.95
C ALA A 602 0.59 17.94 24.13
N ASP A 603 -0.51 18.61 23.87
CA ASP A 603 -1.38 19.25 24.86
C ASP A 603 -2.47 18.31 25.40
N GLY A 604 -2.58 17.11 24.84
CA GLY A 604 -3.58 16.10 25.19
C GLY A 604 -4.94 16.30 24.51
N ASN A 605 -5.00 17.08 23.42
CA ASN A 605 -6.18 17.19 22.61
C ASN A 605 -6.22 16.05 21.58
N GLU A 606 -7.42 15.68 21.15
CA GLU A 606 -7.59 14.66 20.12
C GLU A 606 -7.01 15.13 18.78
N ALA A 607 -6.05 14.38 18.24
CA ALA A 607 -5.36 14.66 16.98
C ALA A 607 -5.85 13.74 15.84
N ARG A 608 -5.72 14.19 14.59
CA ARG A 608 -6.00 13.40 13.37
C ARG A 608 -7.37 12.71 13.41
N THR A 609 -8.42 13.46 13.68
CA THR A 609 -9.80 12.98 13.88
C THR A 609 -10.44 12.34 12.65
N PHE A 610 -9.84 12.55 11.49
CA PHE A 610 -10.22 11.92 10.22
C PHE A 610 -9.82 10.42 10.15
N ILE A 611 -9.04 9.92 11.10
CA ILE A 611 -8.65 8.52 11.18
C ILE A 611 -9.60 7.75 12.11
N PRO A 612 -10.19 6.62 11.68
CA PRO A 612 -11.11 5.86 12.51
C PRO A 612 -10.39 5.28 13.75
N ARG A 613 -10.98 5.51 14.91
CA ARG A 613 -10.43 5.04 16.21
C ARG A 613 -10.62 3.54 16.43
N ARG A 614 -11.52 2.92 15.72
CA ARG A 614 -11.76 1.48 15.80
C ARG A 614 -12.09 0.93 14.42
N THR A 615 -11.47 -0.20 14.09
CA THR A 615 -11.73 -0.91 12.84
C THR A 615 -11.85 -2.40 13.08
N LEU A 616 -12.73 -3.07 12.34
CA LEU A 616 -12.87 -4.52 12.28
C LEU A 616 -12.78 -4.95 10.81
N LYS A 617 -11.93 -5.91 10.52
CA LYS A 617 -11.79 -6.52 9.20
C LYS A 617 -11.75 -8.03 9.33
N LEU A 618 -12.52 -8.73 8.53
CA LEU A 618 -12.64 -10.18 8.59
C LEU A 618 -12.89 -10.76 7.21
N LEU A 619 -12.10 -11.74 6.85
CA LEU A 619 -12.31 -12.67 5.74
C LEU A 619 -12.54 -14.07 6.34
N ALA A 620 -13.56 -14.76 5.89
CA ALA A 620 -13.85 -16.12 6.34
C ALA A 620 -14.22 -16.99 5.14
N ASP A 621 -13.41 -17.99 4.87
CA ASP A 621 -13.57 -18.96 3.78
C ASP A 621 -14.19 -20.25 4.30
N TYR A 622 -15.13 -20.80 3.55
CA TYR A 622 -15.79 -22.06 3.81
C TYR A 622 -15.61 -23.03 2.63
N SER A 623 -15.04 -24.18 2.90
CA SER A 623 -14.84 -25.28 1.95
C SER A 623 -15.53 -26.51 2.49
N PRO A 624 -16.81 -26.77 2.11
CA PRO A 624 -17.63 -27.84 2.70
C PRO A 624 -17.14 -29.25 2.32
N SER A 625 -17.03 -30.13 3.30
CA SER A 625 -16.65 -31.54 3.06
C SER A 625 -17.68 -32.35 2.27
N TRP A 626 -18.95 -31.91 2.24
CA TRP A 626 -20.04 -32.54 1.49
C TRP A 626 -20.04 -32.19 0.00
N GLU A 627 -19.31 -31.14 -0.43
CA GLU A 627 -19.16 -30.72 -1.85
C GLU A 627 -17.78 -30.06 -2.02
N GLU A 628 -16.76 -30.83 -2.33
CA GLU A 628 -15.37 -30.38 -2.47
C GLU A 628 -15.15 -29.36 -3.59
N LYS A 629 -16.09 -29.30 -4.56
CA LYS A 629 -16.04 -28.35 -5.68
C LYS A 629 -16.52 -26.96 -5.32
N LEU A 630 -17.17 -26.80 -4.16
CA LEU A 630 -17.72 -25.53 -3.70
C LEU A 630 -16.77 -24.86 -2.73
N LYS A 631 -16.51 -23.58 -2.96
CA LYS A 631 -15.89 -22.68 -1.99
C LYS A 631 -16.75 -21.44 -1.86
N ALA A 632 -16.86 -20.90 -0.67
CA ALA A 632 -17.56 -19.64 -0.43
C ALA A 632 -16.79 -18.82 0.60
N GLY A 633 -16.93 -17.51 0.57
CA GLY A 633 -16.32 -16.65 1.57
C GLY A 633 -17.15 -15.42 1.85
N VAL A 634 -16.92 -14.85 3.02
CA VAL A 634 -17.55 -13.61 3.49
C VAL A 634 -16.45 -12.63 3.88
N SER A 635 -16.62 -11.38 3.49
CA SER A 635 -15.79 -10.25 3.95
C SER A 635 -16.64 -9.28 4.76
N VAL A 636 -16.10 -8.81 5.89
CA VAL A 636 -16.72 -7.78 6.73
C VAL A 636 -15.67 -6.70 6.99
N ARG A 637 -16.05 -5.45 6.75
CA ARG A 637 -15.27 -4.26 7.11
C ARG A 637 -16.17 -3.32 7.92
N TRP A 638 -15.71 -2.92 9.07
CA TRP A 638 -16.41 -1.95 9.90
C TRP A 638 -15.41 -0.92 10.45
N GLN A 639 -15.83 0.33 10.52
CA GLN A 639 -15.08 1.40 11.18
C GLN A 639 -15.98 2.28 12.03
N SER A 640 -15.37 2.89 13.05
CA SER A 640 -16.02 3.93 13.86
C SER A 640 -16.16 5.23 13.07
N GLU A 641 -16.91 6.15 13.63
CA GLU A 641 -17.04 7.53 13.12
C GLU A 641 -15.67 8.20 12.92
N THR A 642 -15.62 9.11 11.95
CA THR A 642 -14.51 10.02 11.67
C THR A 642 -15.03 11.41 11.42
N TYR A 643 -14.22 12.46 11.66
CA TYR A 643 -14.59 13.82 11.38
C TYR A 643 -13.39 14.71 11.13
N PHE A 644 -13.68 15.87 10.52
CA PHE A 644 -12.72 16.95 10.33
C PHE A 644 -13.40 18.27 10.63
N ASP A 645 -12.79 19.09 11.49
CA ASP A 645 -13.25 20.43 11.83
C ASP A 645 -12.66 21.45 10.83
N THR A 646 -13.52 22.09 10.06
CA THR A 646 -13.17 23.16 9.12
C THR A 646 -13.30 24.53 9.80
N GLY A 647 -12.87 25.59 9.13
CA GLY A 647 -13.12 26.96 9.60
C GLY A 647 -14.62 27.36 9.65
N TYR A 648 -15.50 26.57 9.01
CA TYR A 648 -16.93 26.86 8.89
C TYR A 648 -17.82 25.89 9.69
N GLY A 649 -17.36 24.69 9.95
CA GLY A 649 -18.13 23.65 10.65
C GLY A 649 -17.43 22.32 10.63
N ARG A 650 -18.17 21.24 10.95
CA ARG A 650 -17.65 19.88 11.00
C ARG A 650 -18.19 19.05 9.85
N ILE A 651 -17.28 18.39 9.14
CA ILE A 651 -17.58 17.28 8.21
C ILE A 651 -17.41 15.99 8.98
N SER A 652 -18.40 15.11 8.93
CA SER A 652 -18.37 13.83 9.65
C SER A 652 -18.85 12.68 8.79
N GLN A 653 -18.29 11.50 9.06
CA GLN A 653 -18.77 10.22 8.59
C GLN A 653 -19.12 9.36 9.80
N ASP A 654 -20.39 8.98 9.91
CA ASP A 654 -20.85 8.04 10.93
C ASP A 654 -20.19 6.65 10.78
N SER A 655 -20.22 5.87 11.84
CA SER A 655 -19.75 4.48 11.77
C SER A 655 -20.54 3.67 10.74
N TYR A 656 -19.86 2.87 9.94
CA TYR A 656 -20.48 2.03 8.93
C TYR A 656 -19.87 0.64 8.84
N ALA A 657 -20.62 -0.30 8.20
CA ALA A 657 -20.16 -1.66 7.94
C ALA A 657 -20.40 -2.05 6.48
N LEU A 658 -19.41 -2.64 5.86
CA LEU A 658 -19.49 -3.18 4.51
C LEU A 658 -19.44 -4.71 4.59
N LEU A 659 -20.38 -5.35 3.91
CA LEU A 659 -20.48 -6.80 3.80
C LEU A 659 -20.21 -7.19 2.35
N GLY A 660 -19.28 -8.10 2.13
CA GLY A 660 -18.99 -8.70 0.84
C GLY A 660 -18.83 -10.19 0.92
N GLY A 661 -18.47 -10.82 -0.19
CA GLY A 661 -18.16 -12.24 -0.22
C GLY A 661 -18.10 -12.82 -1.62
N TYR A 662 -17.80 -14.11 -1.69
CA TYR A 662 -17.74 -14.84 -2.94
C TYR A 662 -18.34 -16.23 -2.84
N VAL A 663 -18.72 -16.79 -3.99
CA VAL A 663 -19.02 -18.21 -4.18
C VAL A 663 -18.28 -18.68 -5.42
N GLN A 664 -17.48 -19.73 -5.30
CA GLN A 664 -16.74 -20.36 -6.38
C GLN A 664 -17.14 -21.83 -6.52
N TYR A 665 -17.34 -22.27 -7.74
CA TYR A 665 -17.62 -23.66 -8.07
C TYR A 665 -16.63 -24.20 -9.10
N SER A 666 -15.90 -25.25 -8.77
CA SER A 666 -15.00 -25.96 -9.67
C SER A 666 -15.81 -26.93 -10.55
N VAL A 667 -16.07 -26.52 -11.80
CA VAL A 667 -16.80 -27.36 -12.78
C VAL A 667 -16.04 -28.67 -13.00
N ASN A 668 -14.72 -28.57 -13.14
CA ASN A 668 -13.76 -29.68 -13.20
C ASN A 668 -12.40 -29.20 -12.66
N GLU A 669 -11.36 -30.03 -12.77
CA GLU A 669 -10.00 -29.69 -12.29
C GLU A 669 -9.37 -28.49 -13.02
N GLN A 670 -9.88 -28.12 -14.18
CA GLN A 670 -9.32 -27.07 -15.04
C GLN A 670 -10.18 -25.80 -15.08
N ILE A 671 -11.45 -25.86 -14.71
CA ILE A 671 -12.40 -24.77 -14.88
C ILE A 671 -13.12 -24.52 -13.56
N SER A 672 -13.05 -23.31 -13.08
CA SER A 672 -13.87 -22.79 -11.97
C SER A 672 -14.63 -21.54 -12.39
N VAL A 673 -15.78 -21.31 -11.78
CA VAL A 673 -16.60 -20.11 -11.95
C VAL A 673 -16.82 -19.50 -10.60
N SER A 674 -16.63 -18.19 -10.49
CA SER A 674 -16.86 -17.45 -9.25
C SER A 674 -17.83 -16.30 -9.44
N LEU A 675 -18.54 -15.98 -8.36
CA LEU A 675 -19.38 -14.80 -8.20
C LEU A 675 -18.88 -14.05 -6.98
N ASN A 676 -18.47 -12.81 -7.17
CA ASN A 676 -18.02 -11.92 -6.10
C ASN A 676 -19.00 -10.75 -5.93
N LEU A 677 -19.28 -10.43 -4.69
CA LEU A 677 -20.16 -9.32 -4.30
C LEU A 677 -19.43 -8.46 -3.27
N ASP A 678 -19.40 -7.15 -3.47
CA ASP A 678 -18.94 -6.20 -2.46
C ASP A 678 -20.09 -5.23 -2.11
N ASN A 679 -20.03 -4.66 -0.92
CA ASN A 679 -21.04 -3.76 -0.39
C ASN A 679 -22.49 -4.28 -0.60
N MET A 680 -22.77 -5.51 -0.17
CA MET A 680 -24.05 -6.21 -0.36
C MET A 680 -25.23 -5.47 0.29
N LEU A 681 -24.94 -4.61 1.28
CA LEU A 681 -25.95 -3.81 1.98
C LEU A 681 -26.22 -2.47 1.30
N ASN A 682 -25.45 -2.14 0.24
CA ASN A 682 -25.52 -0.87 -0.47
C ASN A 682 -25.36 0.34 0.47
N GLU A 683 -24.41 0.26 1.38
CA GLU A 683 -24.08 1.33 2.31
C GLU A 683 -23.45 2.51 1.55
N LYS A 684 -23.87 3.73 1.88
CA LYS A 684 -23.32 4.99 1.38
C LYS A 684 -22.42 5.57 2.46
N TYR A 685 -21.23 5.98 2.10
CA TYR A 685 -20.26 6.53 3.04
C TYR A 685 -19.26 7.44 2.32
N LEU A 686 -18.66 8.35 3.06
CA LEU A 686 -17.49 9.11 2.62
C LEU A 686 -16.25 8.27 2.89
N SER A 687 -15.41 8.05 1.87
CA SER A 687 -14.18 7.25 2.00
C SER A 687 -13.06 8.01 2.70
N ALA A 688 -13.10 9.35 2.65
CA ALA A 688 -12.15 10.25 3.29
C ALA A 688 -12.87 11.50 3.79
N VAL A 689 -12.45 12.05 4.92
CA VAL A 689 -12.90 13.32 5.51
C VAL A 689 -11.68 14.11 6.02
N ARG A 690 -10.64 14.16 5.22
CA ARG A 690 -9.30 14.62 5.65
C ARG A 690 -9.12 16.13 5.55
N THR A 691 -9.93 16.81 4.73
CA THR A 691 -9.87 18.25 4.45
C THR A 691 -11.29 18.83 4.43
N GLU A 692 -11.46 20.08 4.03
CA GLU A 692 -12.77 20.70 3.75
C GLU A 692 -13.55 19.99 2.62
N GLN A 693 -12.91 19.07 1.95
CA GLN A 693 -13.45 18.22 0.90
C GLN A 693 -13.52 16.77 1.39
N ALA A 694 -14.48 16.02 0.90
CA ALA A 694 -14.59 14.58 1.18
C ALA A 694 -14.99 13.82 -0.10
N PHE A 695 -14.65 12.53 -0.13
CA PHE A 695 -14.79 11.64 -1.28
C PHE A 695 -15.65 10.41 -0.98
#